data_86ec3ddfb9a747cd2c4a75c343c9a32e
#
_entry.id   86ec3ddfb9a747cd2c4a75c343c9a32e
#
_cell.length_a   1.000
_cell.length_b   1.000
_cell.length_c   1.000
_cell.angle_alpha   90.00
_cell.angle_beta   90.00
_cell.angle_gamma   90.00
#
_symmetry.space_group_name_H-M   'P 1'
#
loop_
_entity.id
_entity.type
_entity.pdbx_description
1 polymer ?
#
loop_
_entity_poly.entity_id
_entity_poly.type
_entity_poly.pdbx_seq_one_letter_code
_entity_poly.pdbx_strand_id
1 'polypeptide(L)'
;MLGETPAALLPTVEEVMGAGLMAATDNAFFFRHELLGRAVSEMIPRPARKALHHQYGQILLSRGESAGRAAGHLLQAAHPGDPASVADLDIAAAQTLPSAPQTAANLALRALELTPPADPGALSRAVAAAEALTAAGRLDQAAQTAEHALARPLPAIAEARLRCALSSVLCARGQTRDAAAEARMALALPAPQLPRDLRDEAMAAHLQALAGLHDKLAAPLATTILADPSQHGSQAVTAALVARAAISWDNGNVSDGLAVLRDAARYGAGISPDARHVQPLLALAAALVDVRQLDEAEEILHSTDSQALHGIPAQAALSILRARIHVAHGRLADAADAGHGALETAVTLGAHGYATAAHCVLGLIALRRGDRSAAAHHIACRTAEMPHFPGLYARAETTFAQAQISEAHDGLAAAVGHIRPVCADLPRAPGLLLGEPTAAAWLVRTALAAGDVNVAGAVARTAETLASDNPGYPAIAAAAAHSLGLVGQDPARLAEAAAQHPDPWAKSSAAEDLGGLYTRQADPKRAIHHLTQAIQGYQLTGAAADAARVRRRLRQLGVRRRHWTPSAHRRETGWESLTDTERAASVLVAQGLNNRQIASQMYVSVNTVAFYMRQVFRKLNVGSRVELARIVIQRTQPPPDRPGARVMPQPTRAESDQDR
;
A
#
# COMPACT_ATOMS: atom_id res chain seq x y z
N MET A 1 -16.22 -31.50 29.81
CA MET A 1 -15.98 -30.37 30.72
C MET A 1 -16.57 -30.59 32.10
N LEU A 2 -17.82 -30.99 32.21
CA LEU A 2 -18.47 -31.24 33.51
C LEU A 2 -18.27 -32.64 34.05
N GLY A 3 -17.61 -33.54 33.32
CA GLY A 3 -17.48 -34.96 33.66
C GLY A 3 -18.78 -35.78 33.54
N GLU A 4 -19.85 -35.09 33.15
CA GLU A 4 -21.18 -35.70 32.98
C GLU A 4 -21.42 -36.06 31.53
N THR A 5 -22.21 -37.12 31.32
CA THR A 5 -22.65 -37.48 29.96
C THR A 5 -23.69 -36.49 29.44
N PRO A 6 -23.82 -36.31 28.13
CA PRO A 6 -24.88 -35.47 27.57
C PRO A 6 -26.28 -35.84 28.05
N ALA A 7 -26.52 -37.15 28.25
CA ALA A 7 -27.79 -37.64 28.77
C ALA A 7 -28.07 -37.20 30.22
N ALA A 8 -27.05 -37.11 31.07
CA ALA A 8 -27.18 -36.62 32.43
C ALA A 8 -27.48 -35.11 32.54
N LEU A 9 -27.06 -34.34 31.52
CA LEU A 9 -27.29 -32.90 31.45
C LEU A 9 -28.64 -32.51 30.83
N LEU A 10 -29.29 -33.48 30.13
CA LEU A 10 -30.52 -33.21 29.37
C LEU A 10 -31.65 -32.61 30.24
N PRO A 11 -31.96 -33.14 31.45
CA PRO A 11 -33.01 -32.58 32.29
C PRO A 11 -32.75 -31.12 32.69
N THR A 12 -31.50 -30.77 33.02
CA THR A 12 -31.11 -29.41 33.37
C THR A 12 -31.23 -28.46 32.18
N VAL A 13 -30.85 -28.94 30.99
CA VAL A 13 -30.96 -28.15 29.74
C VAL A 13 -32.44 -27.92 29.41
N GLU A 14 -33.28 -28.92 29.54
CA GLU A 14 -34.73 -28.81 29.31
C GLU A 14 -35.38 -27.82 30.29
N GLU A 15 -35.01 -27.84 31.56
CA GLU A 15 -35.49 -26.92 32.58
C GLU A 15 -35.09 -25.46 32.23
N VAL A 16 -33.84 -25.21 31.86
CA VAL A 16 -33.34 -23.87 31.50
C VAL A 16 -33.98 -23.37 30.19
N MET A 17 -34.23 -24.26 29.25
CA MET A 17 -34.96 -23.94 28.01
C MET A 17 -36.44 -23.67 28.29
N GLY A 18 -37.08 -24.47 29.16
CA GLY A 18 -38.47 -24.26 29.62
C GLY A 18 -38.67 -22.96 30.37
N ALA A 19 -37.66 -22.52 31.12
CA ALA A 19 -37.60 -21.21 31.76
C ALA A 19 -37.38 -20.03 30.79
N GLY A 20 -37.18 -20.29 29.49
CA GLY A 20 -36.96 -19.29 28.48
C GLY A 20 -35.60 -18.58 28.55
N LEU A 21 -34.63 -19.09 29.31
CA LEU A 21 -33.31 -18.51 29.48
C LEU A 21 -32.35 -18.86 28.36
N MET A 22 -32.49 -20.07 27.80
CA MET A 22 -31.69 -20.56 26.68
C MET A 22 -32.59 -20.96 25.50
N ALA A 23 -32.01 -21.00 24.31
CA ALA A 23 -32.59 -21.55 23.10
C ALA A 23 -31.58 -22.49 22.44
N ALA A 24 -32.07 -23.42 21.61
CA ALA A 24 -31.25 -24.35 20.84
C ALA A 24 -31.36 -24.07 19.35
N THR A 25 -30.28 -24.30 18.65
CA THR A 25 -30.21 -24.54 17.20
C THR A 25 -29.83 -26.01 17.00
N ASP A 26 -29.81 -26.46 15.73
CA ASP A 26 -29.43 -27.83 15.39
C ASP A 26 -28.06 -28.26 15.97
N ASN A 27 -27.15 -27.29 16.21
CA ASN A 27 -25.77 -27.55 16.61
C ASN A 27 -25.31 -26.86 17.91
N ALA A 28 -26.13 -26.03 18.55
CA ALA A 28 -25.67 -25.24 19.71
C ALA A 28 -26.81 -24.77 20.61
N PHE A 29 -26.50 -24.66 21.91
CA PHE A 29 -27.30 -23.92 22.87
C PHE A 29 -26.76 -22.53 23.08
N PHE A 30 -27.64 -21.54 23.21
CA PHE A 30 -27.25 -20.13 23.45
C PHE A 30 -28.25 -19.46 24.40
N PHE A 31 -27.77 -18.48 25.15
CA PHE A 31 -28.64 -17.66 25.98
C PHE A 31 -29.49 -16.74 25.12
N ARG A 32 -30.81 -16.64 25.39
CA ARG A 32 -31.73 -15.77 24.62
C ARG A 32 -31.39 -14.30 24.73
N HIS A 33 -30.75 -13.89 25.84
CA HIS A 33 -30.28 -12.54 26.07
C HIS A 33 -28.80 -12.57 26.46
N GLU A 34 -28.01 -11.77 25.80
CA GLU A 34 -26.55 -11.64 26.03
C GLU A 34 -26.25 -11.28 27.48
N LEU A 35 -27.07 -10.44 28.12
CA LEU A 35 -26.95 -10.06 29.53
C LEU A 35 -27.08 -11.26 30.49
N LEU A 36 -27.92 -12.24 30.17
CA LEU A 36 -28.05 -13.46 30.98
C LEU A 36 -26.78 -14.30 30.91
N GLY A 37 -26.27 -14.50 29.71
CA GLY A 37 -25.00 -15.20 29.50
C GLY A 37 -23.84 -14.55 30.24
N ARG A 38 -23.82 -13.21 30.23
CA ARG A 38 -22.84 -12.42 30.94
C ARG A 38 -22.99 -12.53 32.47
N ALA A 39 -24.20 -12.42 33.00
CA ALA A 39 -24.49 -12.56 34.41
C ALA A 39 -24.11 -13.96 34.93
N VAL A 40 -24.49 -15.03 34.23
CA VAL A 40 -24.11 -16.40 34.56
C VAL A 40 -22.58 -16.57 34.53
N SER A 41 -21.92 -16.01 33.52
CA SER A 41 -20.46 -16.05 33.43
C SER A 41 -19.79 -15.32 34.60
N GLU A 42 -20.36 -14.20 35.06
CA GLU A 42 -19.85 -13.43 36.20
C GLU A 42 -20.08 -14.12 37.56
N MET A 43 -21.12 -14.93 37.69
CA MET A 43 -21.38 -15.74 38.88
C MET A 43 -20.35 -16.86 39.09
N ILE A 44 -19.68 -17.33 38.02
CA ILE A 44 -18.65 -18.35 38.13
C ILE A 44 -17.39 -17.73 38.75
N PRO A 45 -16.86 -18.26 39.88
CA PRO A 45 -15.63 -17.75 40.46
C PRO A 45 -14.47 -17.69 39.45
N ARG A 46 -13.69 -16.63 39.51
CA ARG A 46 -12.59 -16.40 38.52
C ARG A 46 -11.66 -17.61 38.32
N PRO A 47 -11.21 -18.34 39.40
CA PRO A 47 -10.37 -19.52 39.18
C PRO A 47 -11.08 -20.63 38.40
N ALA A 48 -12.36 -20.92 38.73
CA ALA A 48 -13.15 -21.93 38.04
C ALA A 48 -13.40 -21.53 36.55
N ARG A 49 -13.66 -20.24 36.29
CA ARG A 49 -13.83 -19.74 34.92
C ARG A 49 -12.55 -19.91 34.09
N LYS A 50 -11.39 -19.61 34.67
CA LYS A 50 -10.09 -19.84 34.01
C LYS A 50 -9.87 -21.33 33.69
N ALA A 51 -10.15 -22.20 34.65
CA ALA A 51 -10.04 -23.67 34.42
C ALA A 51 -10.98 -24.14 33.30
N LEU A 52 -12.22 -23.65 33.25
CA LEU A 52 -13.16 -23.97 32.18
C LEU A 52 -12.68 -23.46 30.81
N HIS A 53 -12.14 -22.23 30.74
CA HIS A 53 -11.55 -21.71 29.53
C HIS A 53 -10.35 -22.55 29.07
N HIS A 54 -9.46 -22.94 29.98
CA HIS A 54 -8.30 -23.79 29.67
C HIS A 54 -8.75 -25.12 29.08
N GLN A 55 -9.63 -25.83 29.79
CA GLN A 55 -10.15 -27.12 29.36
C GLN A 55 -10.86 -27.05 28.01
N TYR A 56 -11.65 -25.98 27.78
CA TYR A 56 -12.34 -25.81 26.49
C TYR A 56 -11.37 -25.50 25.37
N GLY A 57 -10.37 -24.66 25.63
CA GLY A 57 -9.28 -24.37 24.68
C GLY A 57 -8.53 -25.65 24.26
N GLN A 58 -8.19 -26.50 25.22
CA GLN A 58 -7.56 -27.81 24.95
C GLN A 58 -8.44 -28.75 24.13
N ILE A 59 -9.74 -28.83 24.43
CA ILE A 59 -10.70 -29.63 23.63
C ILE A 59 -10.75 -29.13 22.19
N LEU A 60 -10.77 -27.82 21.95
CA LEU A 60 -10.78 -27.28 20.60
C LEU A 60 -9.48 -27.60 19.84
N LEU A 61 -8.32 -27.49 20.49
CA LEU A 61 -7.03 -27.86 19.90
C LEU A 61 -6.95 -29.35 19.56
N SER A 62 -7.38 -30.24 20.51
CA SER A 62 -7.30 -31.68 20.32
C SER A 62 -8.23 -32.24 19.26
N ARG A 63 -9.33 -31.53 18.95
CA ARG A 63 -10.28 -31.91 17.88
C ARG A 63 -9.87 -31.41 16.51
N GLY A 64 -8.73 -30.70 16.37
CA GLY A 64 -8.31 -30.09 15.12
C GLY A 64 -9.26 -28.96 14.65
N GLU A 65 -10.11 -28.44 15.53
CA GLU A 65 -10.90 -27.25 15.25
C GLU A 65 -9.97 -26.03 15.16
N SER A 66 -10.42 -24.99 14.44
CA SER A 66 -9.62 -23.80 14.19
C SER A 66 -8.95 -23.29 15.48
N ALA A 67 -7.62 -23.32 15.52
CA ALA A 67 -6.83 -22.84 16.64
C ALA A 67 -7.16 -21.37 16.99
N GLY A 68 -7.69 -20.60 16.02
CA GLY A 68 -8.22 -19.25 16.24
C GLY A 68 -9.42 -19.23 17.20
N ARG A 69 -10.28 -20.26 17.22
CA ARG A 69 -11.38 -20.36 18.20
C ARG A 69 -10.85 -20.69 19.60
N ALA A 70 -9.82 -21.52 19.70
CA ALA A 70 -9.17 -21.85 20.96
C ALA A 70 -8.43 -20.65 21.57
N ALA A 71 -7.86 -19.79 20.73
CA ALA A 71 -7.00 -18.67 21.13
C ALA A 71 -7.63 -17.76 22.20
N GLY A 72 -8.88 -17.33 22.02
CA GLY A 72 -9.58 -16.47 22.96
C GLY A 72 -9.73 -17.11 24.35
N HIS A 73 -9.97 -18.41 24.41
CA HIS A 73 -10.12 -19.16 25.65
C HIS A 73 -8.76 -19.38 26.34
N LEU A 74 -7.73 -19.73 25.57
CA LEU A 74 -6.38 -19.93 26.10
C LEU A 74 -5.78 -18.63 26.66
N LEU A 75 -5.98 -17.49 25.98
CA LEU A 75 -5.54 -16.18 26.47
C LEU A 75 -6.20 -15.78 27.79
N GLN A 76 -7.48 -16.12 27.99
CA GLN A 76 -8.21 -15.83 29.23
C GLN A 76 -7.82 -16.78 30.38
N ALA A 77 -7.43 -17.99 30.05
CA ALA A 77 -7.02 -19.01 31.03
C ALA A 77 -5.61 -18.80 31.56
N ALA A 78 -4.69 -18.40 30.71
CA ALA A 78 -3.25 -18.39 30.97
C ALA A 78 -2.86 -17.45 32.11
N HIS A 79 -2.02 -17.94 33.04
CA HIS A 79 -1.53 -17.18 34.19
C HIS A 79 -0.07 -17.56 34.53
N PRO A 80 0.66 -16.66 35.23
CA PRO A 80 2.02 -16.94 35.66
C PRO A 80 2.09 -18.20 36.53
N GLY A 81 3.10 -19.04 36.32
CA GLY A 81 3.33 -20.25 37.09
C GLY A 81 2.57 -21.50 36.63
N ASP A 82 1.89 -21.43 35.45
CA ASP A 82 1.26 -22.58 34.81
C ASP A 82 1.96 -22.96 33.50
N PRO A 83 2.94 -23.88 33.54
CA PRO A 83 3.67 -24.29 32.33
C PRO A 83 2.80 -24.98 31.28
N ALA A 84 1.71 -25.63 31.68
CA ALA A 84 0.81 -26.30 30.74
C ALA A 84 0.04 -25.27 29.91
N SER A 85 -0.52 -24.23 30.52
CA SER A 85 -1.15 -23.14 29.79
C SER A 85 -0.20 -22.43 28.83
N VAL A 86 1.07 -22.26 29.21
CA VAL A 86 2.08 -21.65 28.35
C VAL A 86 2.40 -22.54 27.14
N ALA A 87 2.51 -23.86 27.35
CA ALA A 87 2.70 -24.81 26.24
C ALA A 87 1.50 -24.84 25.27
N ASP A 88 0.28 -24.76 25.78
CA ASP A 88 -0.92 -24.67 24.93
C ASP A 88 -0.95 -23.36 24.10
N LEU A 89 -0.47 -22.24 24.67
CA LEU A 89 -0.29 -20.99 23.92
C LEU A 89 0.76 -21.14 22.80
N ASP A 90 1.90 -21.81 23.06
CA ASP A 90 2.94 -22.05 22.06
C ASP A 90 2.39 -22.88 20.88
N ILE A 91 1.64 -23.96 21.17
CA ILE A 91 1.00 -24.82 20.15
C ILE A 91 -0.02 -24.01 19.34
N ALA A 92 -0.90 -23.28 20.02
CA ALA A 92 -1.92 -22.48 19.35
C ALA A 92 -1.31 -21.35 18.50
N ALA A 93 -0.24 -20.72 18.95
CA ALA A 93 0.49 -19.71 18.18
C ALA A 93 1.08 -20.28 16.89
N ALA A 94 1.76 -21.42 16.99
CA ALA A 94 2.33 -22.10 15.82
C ALA A 94 1.26 -22.53 14.79
N GLN A 95 0.12 -23.05 15.25
CA GLN A 95 -0.98 -23.48 14.37
C GLN A 95 -1.74 -22.31 13.72
N THR A 96 -1.82 -21.15 14.41
CA THR A 96 -2.54 -19.99 13.88
C THR A 96 -1.67 -19.08 13.00
N LEU A 97 -0.36 -19.18 13.10
CA LEU A 97 0.58 -18.30 12.40
C LEU A 97 0.34 -18.21 10.87
N PRO A 98 0.10 -19.31 10.14
CA PRO A 98 -0.10 -19.25 8.68
C PRO A 98 -1.41 -18.57 8.26
N SER A 99 -2.48 -18.69 9.08
CA SER A 99 -3.84 -18.25 8.71
C SER A 99 -4.32 -17.00 9.43
N ALA A 100 -3.79 -16.73 10.64
CA ALA A 100 -4.21 -15.61 11.49
C ALA A 100 -3.02 -15.02 12.27
N PRO A 101 -2.06 -14.34 11.60
CA PRO A 101 -0.81 -13.85 12.22
C PRO A 101 -1.05 -12.93 13.43
N GLN A 102 -2.10 -12.10 13.43
CA GLN A 102 -2.45 -11.24 14.56
C GLN A 102 -2.80 -12.04 15.82
N THR A 103 -3.54 -13.13 15.65
CA THR A 103 -3.89 -14.04 16.75
C THR A 103 -2.64 -14.77 17.25
N ALA A 104 -1.81 -15.26 16.33
CA ALA A 104 -0.54 -15.91 16.66
C ALA A 104 0.41 -14.99 17.44
N ALA A 105 0.52 -13.74 17.05
CA ALA A 105 1.34 -12.75 17.74
C ALA A 105 0.84 -12.49 19.18
N ASN A 106 -0.48 -12.41 19.39
CA ASN A 106 -1.04 -12.25 20.73
C ASN A 106 -0.76 -13.46 21.63
N LEU A 107 -0.89 -14.68 21.08
CA LEU A 107 -0.61 -15.92 21.79
C LEU A 107 0.88 -16.04 22.13
N ALA A 108 1.77 -15.82 21.18
CA ALA A 108 3.21 -15.91 21.35
C ALA A 108 3.75 -14.85 22.34
N LEU A 109 3.26 -13.62 22.26
CA LEU A 109 3.58 -12.57 23.24
C LEU A 109 3.12 -12.98 24.64
N ARG A 110 1.90 -13.49 24.76
CA ARG A 110 1.39 -13.90 26.05
C ARG A 110 2.18 -15.07 26.65
N ALA A 111 2.58 -16.05 25.82
CA ALA A 111 3.46 -17.12 26.23
C ALA A 111 4.82 -16.58 26.74
N LEU A 112 5.41 -15.62 26.02
CA LEU A 112 6.67 -14.98 26.39
C LEU A 112 6.53 -14.20 27.71
N GLU A 113 5.49 -13.38 27.88
CA GLU A 113 5.22 -12.60 29.09
C GLU A 113 5.07 -13.47 30.35
N LEU A 114 4.47 -14.66 30.19
CA LEU A 114 4.24 -15.60 31.29
C LEU A 114 5.47 -16.45 31.62
N THR A 115 6.51 -16.39 30.78
CA THR A 115 7.72 -17.19 30.92
C THR A 115 8.77 -16.42 31.73
N PRO A 116 9.23 -16.96 32.87
CA PRO A 116 10.32 -16.34 33.62
C PRO A 116 11.60 -16.23 32.76
N PRO A 117 12.41 -15.16 32.93
CA PRO A 117 13.65 -14.98 32.14
C PRO A 117 14.68 -16.10 32.29
N ALA A 118 14.65 -16.85 33.38
CA ALA A 118 15.53 -18.00 33.66
C ALA A 118 15.00 -19.33 33.10
N ASP A 119 13.79 -19.33 32.53
CA ASP A 119 13.19 -20.54 31.95
C ASP A 119 13.95 -20.95 30.68
N PRO A 120 14.31 -22.25 30.50
CA PRO A 120 14.98 -22.73 29.28
C PRO A 120 14.20 -22.45 28.00
N GLY A 121 12.87 -22.35 28.06
CA GLY A 121 11.98 -22.02 26.93
C GLY A 121 11.87 -20.54 26.61
N ALA A 122 12.42 -19.65 27.44
CA ALA A 122 12.27 -18.19 27.24
C ALA A 122 12.84 -17.73 25.88
N LEU A 123 13.97 -18.29 25.47
CA LEU A 123 14.61 -17.96 24.19
C LEU A 123 13.77 -18.43 23.00
N SER A 124 13.30 -19.66 23.00
CA SER A 124 12.46 -20.19 21.91
C SER A 124 11.15 -19.41 21.75
N ARG A 125 10.56 -18.99 22.86
CA ARG A 125 9.36 -18.13 22.87
C ARG A 125 9.65 -16.72 22.39
N ALA A 126 10.81 -16.14 22.73
CA ALA A 126 11.22 -14.85 22.18
C ALA A 126 11.40 -14.90 20.65
N VAL A 127 11.99 -15.96 20.13
CA VAL A 127 12.09 -16.21 18.67
C VAL A 127 10.70 -16.31 18.05
N ALA A 128 9.84 -17.18 18.58
CA ALA A 128 8.47 -17.39 18.07
C ALA A 128 7.64 -16.10 18.14
N ALA A 129 7.78 -15.31 19.21
CA ALA A 129 7.10 -14.02 19.35
C ALA A 129 7.61 -13.00 18.32
N ALA A 130 8.92 -12.88 18.10
CA ALA A 130 9.48 -11.98 17.09
C ALA A 130 9.00 -12.33 15.68
N GLU A 131 8.98 -13.61 15.33
CA GLU A 131 8.48 -14.09 14.04
C GLU A 131 6.97 -13.85 13.86
N ALA A 132 6.18 -14.16 14.86
CA ALA A 132 4.73 -13.95 14.82
C ALA A 132 4.37 -12.45 14.76
N LEU A 133 5.08 -11.60 15.49
CA LEU A 133 4.93 -10.15 15.45
C LEU A 133 5.32 -9.58 14.08
N THR A 134 6.39 -10.09 13.48
CA THR A 134 6.82 -9.70 12.12
C THR A 134 5.75 -10.07 11.10
N ALA A 135 5.24 -11.30 11.15
CA ALA A 135 4.18 -11.76 10.28
C ALA A 135 2.86 -10.97 10.48
N ALA A 136 2.57 -10.53 11.71
CA ALA A 136 1.43 -9.70 12.05
C ALA A 136 1.60 -8.21 11.71
N GLY A 137 2.76 -7.79 11.20
CA GLY A 137 3.04 -6.38 10.91
C GLY A 137 3.18 -5.49 12.15
N ARG A 138 3.37 -6.07 13.35
CA ARG A 138 3.61 -5.32 14.61
C ARG A 138 5.09 -4.99 14.74
N LEU A 139 5.57 -4.15 13.83
CA LEU A 139 7.00 -3.96 13.56
C LEU A 139 7.78 -3.45 14.77
N ASP A 140 7.22 -2.52 15.55
CA ASP A 140 7.92 -1.98 16.72
C ASP A 140 8.13 -3.02 17.82
N GLN A 141 7.10 -3.83 18.07
CA GLN A 141 7.18 -4.89 19.05
C GLN A 141 8.09 -6.03 18.60
N ALA A 142 8.05 -6.36 17.31
CA ALA A 142 8.95 -7.36 16.72
C ALA A 142 10.41 -6.95 16.86
N ALA A 143 10.75 -5.69 16.52
CA ALA A 143 12.10 -5.15 16.68
C ALA A 143 12.54 -5.19 18.14
N GLN A 144 11.74 -4.63 19.05
CA GLN A 144 12.06 -4.63 20.50
C GLN A 144 12.30 -6.04 21.05
N THR A 145 11.46 -7.01 20.64
CA THR A 145 11.57 -8.40 21.09
C THR A 145 12.87 -9.03 20.57
N ALA A 146 13.18 -8.82 19.27
CA ALA A 146 14.39 -9.35 18.66
C ALA A 146 15.65 -8.70 19.23
N GLU A 147 15.69 -7.36 19.32
CA GLU A 147 16.84 -6.60 19.87
C GLU A 147 17.10 -6.96 21.32
N HIS A 148 16.05 -7.08 22.16
CA HIS A 148 16.20 -7.48 23.55
C HIS A 148 16.79 -8.90 23.69
N ALA A 149 16.35 -9.83 22.84
CA ALA A 149 16.91 -11.19 22.85
C ALA A 149 18.36 -11.21 22.33
N LEU A 150 18.67 -10.47 21.27
CA LEU A 150 20.02 -10.37 20.66
C LEU A 150 21.04 -9.65 21.55
N ALA A 151 20.62 -8.94 22.60
CA ALA A 151 21.52 -8.30 23.57
C ALA A 151 22.34 -9.30 24.41
N ARG A 152 22.08 -10.61 24.30
CA ARG A 152 22.74 -11.67 25.04
C ARG A 152 23.40 -12.64 24.07
N PRO A 153 24.45 -13.38 24.47
CA PRO A 153 24.99 -14.48 23.68
C PRO A 153 23.92 -15.55 23.43
N LEU A 154 23.76 -15.97 22.18
CA LEU A 154 22.70 -16.88 21.76
C LEU A 154 23.29 -18.10 21.01
N PRO A 155 22.57 -19.24 21.01
CA PRO A 155 22.86 -20.32 20.06
C PRO A 155 22.67 -19.82 18.62
N ALA A 156 23.54 -20.25 17.70
CA ALA A 156 23.58 -19.75 16.33
C ALA A 156 22.22 -19.80 15.60
N ILE A 157 21.43 -20.86 15.79
CA ILE A 157 20.10 -20.99 15.17
C ILE A 157 19.15 -19.90 15.67
N ALA A 158 19.09 -19.65 16.97
CA ALA A 158 18.22 -18.64 17.55
C ALA A 158 18.67 -17.23 17.14
N GLU A 159 19.96 -16.97 17.13
CA GLU A 159 20.54 -15.71 16.66
C GLU A 159 20.20 -15.45 15.19
N ALA A 160 20.37 -16.44 14.30
CA ALA A 160 20.06 -16.32 12.89
C ALA A 160 18.57 -15.99 12.66
N ARG A 161 17.64 -16.70 13.32
CA ARG A 161 16.19 -16.47 13.20
C ARG A 161 15.81 -15.06 13.66
N LEU A 162 16.32 -14.60 14.78
CA LEU A 162 16.05 -13.25 15.29
C LEU A 162 16.61 -12.17 14.36
N ARG A 163 17.81 -12.37 13.79
CA ARG A 163 18.41 -11.44 12.83
C ARG A 163 17.64 -11.41 11.50
N CYS A 164 17.14 -12.55 11.02
CA CYS A 164 16.28 -12.59 9.83
C CYS A 164 14.95 -11.84 10.07
N ALA A 165 14.31 -12.08 11.22
CA ALA A 165 13.10 -11.37 11.60
C ALA A 165 13.34 -9.84 11.72
N LEU A 166 14.43 -9.45 12.38
CA LEU A 166 14.84 -8.05 12.53
C LEU A 166 15.14 -7.41 11.17
N SER A 167 15.86 -8.09 10.28
CA SER A 167 16.12 -7.62 8.93
C SER A 167 14.83 -7.34 8.16
N SER A 168 13.84 -8.23 8.23
CA SER A 168 12.54 -8.04 7.59
C SER A 168 11.79 -6.83 8.15
N VAL A 169 11.81 -6.64 9.46
CA VAL A 169 11.23 -5.47 10.14
C VAL A 169 11.92 -4.18 9.71
N LEU A 170 13.24 -4.16 9.70
CA LEU A 170 14.03 -3.00 9.30
C LEU A 170 13.80 -2.62 7.83
N CYS A 171 13.65 -3.60 6.93
CA CYS A 171 13.24 -3.35 5.55
C CYS A 171 11.87 -2.65 5.49
N ALA A 172 10.86 -3.13 6.21
CA ALA A 172 9.53 -2.53 6.22
C ALA A 172 9.54 -1.10 6.81
N ARG A 173 10.39 -0.86 7.79
CA ARG A 173 10.63 0.49 8.35
C ARG A 173 11.45 1.39 7.40
N GLY A 174 12.06 0.83 6.34
CA GLY A 174 12.92 1.54 5.42
C GLY A 174 14.36 1.73 5.90
N GLN A 175 14.76 1.08 6.97
CA GLN A 175 16.13 1.05 7.50
C GLN A 175 16.95 -0.05 6.78
N THR A 176 17.03 0.07 5.47
CA THR A 176 17.51 -1.02 4.60
C THR A 176 19.01 -1.31 4.77
N ARG A 177 19.82 -0.32 5.18
CA ARG A 177 21.25 -0.57 5.49
C ARG A 177 21.41 -1.44 6.72
N ASP A 178 20.64 -1.16 7.76
CA ASP A 178 20.67 -1.93 9.01
C ASP A 178 20.10 -3.33 8.75
N ALA A 179 19.04 -3.44 7.92
CA ALA A 179 18.50 -4.71 7.47
C ALA A 179 19.57 -5.58 6.76
N ALA A 180 20.34 -4.99 5.83
CA ALA A 180 21.42 -5.69 5.14
C ALA A 180 22.52 -6.11 6.12
N ALA A 181 22.84 -5.30 7.12
CA ALA A 181 23.82 -5.63 8.16
C ALA A 181 23.37 -6.81 9.02
N GLU A 182 22.10 -6.83 9.47
CA GLU A 182 21.55 -7.93 10.26
C GLU A 182 21.53 -9.25 9.47
N ALA A 183 21.05 -9.24 8.22
CA ALA A 183 21.05 -10.43 7.38
C ALA A 183 22.47 -10.92 7.10
N ARG A 184 23.43 -10.03 6.89
CA ARG A 184 24.85 -10.39 6.72
C ARG A 184 25.44 -11.01 7.99
N MET A 185 25.09 -10.50 9.18
CA MET A 185 25.52 -11.09 10.45
C MET A 185 24.93 -12.50 10.64
N ALA A 186 23.68 -12.73 10.24
CA ALA A 186 23.10 -14.07 10.23
C ALA A 186 23.89 -15.02 9.31
N LEU A 187 24.28 -14.57 8.11
CA LEU A 187 25.08 -15.37 7.17
C LEU A 187 26.51 -15.62 7.62
N ALA A 188 27.08 -14.77 8.48
CA ALA A 188 28.43 -14.92 9.02
C ALA A 188 28.51 -15.97 10.13
N LEU A 189 27.41 -16.48 10.63
CA LEU A 189 27.36 -17.56 11.62
C LEU A 189 27.90 -18.87 11.03
N PRO A 190 28.53 -19.74 11.84
CA PRO A 190 29.24 -20.94 11.34
C PRO A 190 28.32 -21.86 10.54
N ALA A 191 28.65 -22.11 9.28
CA ALA A 191 27.86 -22.89 8.34
C ALA A 191 27.41 -24.28 8.84
N PRO A 192 28.21 -25.07 9.59
CA PRO A 192 27.79 -26.37 10.11
C PRO A 192 26.68 -26.28 11.17
N GLN A 193 26.46 -25.10 11.77
CA GLN A 193 25.50 -24.88 12.84
C GLN A 193 24.16 -24.36 12.33
N LEU A 194 24.07 -23.93 11.06
CA LEU A 194 22.84 -23.38 10.48
C LEU A 194 22.17 -24.42 9.55
N PRO A 195 20.90 -24.77 9.78
CA PRO A 195 20.09 -25.49 8.82
C PRO A 195 20.05 -24.77 7.46
N ARG A 196 19.92 -25.55 6.39
CA ARG A 196 19.94 -25.01 5.02
C ARG A 196 18.82 -24.02 4.78
N ASP A 197 17.61 -24.33 5.23
CA ASP A 197 16.43 -23.47 5.14
C ASP A 197 16.63 -22.09 5.79
N LEU A 198 17.25 -22.06 6.97
CA LEU A 198 17.53 -20.83 7.68
C LEU A 198 18.63 -20.00 6.98
N ARG A 199 19.61 -20.67 6.39
CA ARG A 199 20.65 -19.99 5.58
C ARG A 199 20.04 -19.39 4.33
N ASP A 200 19.13 -20.09 3.66
CA ASP A 200 18.41 -19.61 2.49
C ASP A 200 17.50 -18.43 2.86
N GLU A 201 16.87 -18.44 4.02
CA GLU A 201 16.10 -17.31 4.55
C GLU A 201 16.99 -16.07 4.77
N ALA A 202 18.16 -16.27 5.38
CA ALA A 202 19.12 -15.17 5.57
C ALA A 202 19.69 -14.63 4.24
N MET A 203 19.91 -15.49 3.25
CA MET A 203 20.31 -15.07 1.90
C MET A 203 19.20 -14.27 1.21
N ALA A 204 17.95 -14.70 1.33
CA ALA A 204 16.80 -13.98 0.79
C ALA A 204 16.66 -12.59 1.43
N ALA A 205 16.73 -12.51 2.76
CA ALA A 205 16.67 -11.24 3.49
C ALA A 205 17.82 -10.30 3.08
N HIS A 206 19.03 -10.83 2.93
CA HIS A 206 20.19 -10.04 2.50
C HIS A 206 20.06 -9.53 1.08
N LEU A 207 19.62 -10.37 0.13
CA LEU A 207 19.35 -9.98 -1.26
C LEU A 207 18.29 -8.92 -1.35
N GLN A 208 17.19 -9.06 -0.59
CA GLN A 208 16.12 -8.09 -0.55
C GLN A 208 16.62 -6.71 -0.09
N ALA A 209 17.42 -6.68 0.96
CA ALA A 209 18.01 -5.45 1.46
C ALA A 209 19.02 -4.84 0.47
N LEU A 210 19.91 -5.65 -0.13
CA LEU A 210 20.89 -5.21 -1.15
C LEU A 210 20.20 -4.66 -2.40
N ALA A 211 19.16 -5.34 -2.91
CA ALA A 211 18.37 -4.88 -4.05
C ALA A 211 17.70 -3.53 -3.76
N GLY A 212 17.15 -3.36 -2.55
CA GLY A 212 16.60 -2.09 -2.09
C GLY A 212 17.65 -0.97 -1.99
N LEU A 213 18.91 -1.29 -1.76
CA LEU A 213 20.04 -0.34 -1.74
C LEU A 213 20.62 -0.06 -3.13
N HIS A 214 20.23 -0.79 -4.17
CA HIS A 214 20.92 -0.86 -5.45
C HIS A 214 22.42 -1.19 -5.27
N ASP A 215 22.72 -2.07 -4.30
CA ASP A 215 24.11 -2.43 -3.99
C ASP A 215 24.63 -3.44 -5.01
N LYS A 216 25.83 -3.18 -5.52
CA LYS A 216 26.51 -4.04 -6.50
C LYS A 216 26.74 -5.48 -5.99
N LEU A 217 26.73 -5.69 -4.68
CA LEU A 217 26.86 -7.02 -4.08
C LEU A 217 25.64 -7.91 -4.32
N ALA A 218 24.49 -7.35 -4.68
CA ALA A 218 23.30 -8.14 -5.05
C ALA A 218 23.56 -9.04 -6.26
N ALA A 219 24.30 -8.55 -7.27
CA ALA A 219 24.54 -9.26 -8.52
C ALA A 219 25.30 -10.59 -8.35
N PRO A 220 26.50 -10.64 -7.70
CA PRO A 220 27.22 -11.90 -7.52
C PRO A 220 26.46 -12.90 -6.64
N LEU A 221 25.76 -12.43 -5.60
CA LEU A 221 24.98 -13.31 -4.73
C LEU A 221 23.77 -13.90 -5.48
N ALA A 222 23.03 -13.11 -6.23
CA ALA A 222 21.92 -13.60 -7.06
C ALA A 222 22.43 -14.60 -8.13
N THR A 223 23.55 -14.31 -8.79
CA THR A 223 24.16 -15.20 -9.77
C THR A 223 24.54 -16.54 -9.15
N THR A 224 25.12 -16.56 -7.96
CA THR A 224 25.49 -17.78 -7.25
C THR A 224 24.26 -18.65 -6.96
N ILE A 225 23.17 -18.08 -6.47
CA ILE A 225 21.94 -18.83 -6.17
C ILE A 225 21.31 -19.36 -7.46
N LEU A 226 21.26 -18.54 -8.52
CA LEU A 226 20.64 -18.91 -9.79
C LEU A 226 21.49 -19.86 -10.65
N ALA A 227 22.77 -20.07 -10.33
CA ALA A 227 23.61 -21.05 -11.00
C ALA A 227 23.16 -22.49 -10.68
N ASP A 228 22.67 -22.76 -9.47
CA ASP A 228 22.09 -24.04 -9.09
C ASP A 228 20.87 -23.84 -8.17
N PRO A 229 19.69 -23.50 -8.73
CA PRO A 229 18.48 -23.26 -7.95
C PRO A 229 18.02 -24.48 -7.13
N SER A 230 18.41 -25.69 -7.54
CA SER A 230 18.02 -26.93 -6.82
C SER A 230 18.68 -27.05 -5.45
N GLN A 231 19.80 -26.36 -5.27
CA GLN A 231 20.53 -26.29 -4.00
C GLN A 231 19.96 -25.25 -3.04
N HIS A 232 18.93 -24.51 -3.39
CA HIS A 232 18.38 -23.43 -2.59
C HIS A 232 16.87 -23.55 -2.38
N GLY A 233 16.38 -23.05 -1.25
CA GLY A 233 14.96 -22.94 -0.99
C GLY A 233 14.30 -21.90 -1.92
N SER A 234 12.99 -22.06 -2.11
CA SER A 234 12.20 -21.21 -3.00
C SER A 234 12.32 -19.73 -2.68
N GLN A 235 12.43 -19.38 -1.42
CA GLN A 235 12.53 -17.99 -0.96
C GLN A 235 13.83 -17.34 -1.44
N ALA A 236 14.98 -18.05 -1.33
CA ALA A 236 16.26 -17.56 -1.81
C ALA A 236 16.27 -17.41 -3.34
N VAL A 237 15.72 -18.41 -4.07
CA VAL A 237 15.62 -18.36 -5.54
C VAL A 237 14.74 -17.21 -5.99
N THR A 238 13.59 -17.02 -5.37
CA THR A 238 12.69 -15.92 -5.67
C THR A 238 13.34 -14.55 -5.41
N ALA A 239 14.02 -14.38 -4.28
CA ALA A 239 14.74 -13.16 -3.96
C ALA A 239 15.87 -12.89 -4.97
N ALA A 240 16.58 -13.94 -5.42
CA ALA A 240 17.62 -13.84 -6.43
C ALA A 240 17.07 -13.44 -7.81
N LEU A 241 15.89 -13.97 -8.20
CA LEU A 241 15.21 -13.55 -9.42
C LEU A 241 14.79 -12.07 -9.35
N VAL A 242 14.18 -11.63 -8.23
CA VAL A 242 13.80 -10.23 -8.04
C VAL A 242 15.03 -9.31 -8.08
N ALA A 243 16.13 -9.69 -7.42
CA ALA A 243 17.38 -8.92 -7.46
C ALA A 243 17.96 -8.85 -8.88
N ARG A 244 17.96 -9.95 -9.64
CA ARG A 244 18.38 -9.96 -11.05
C ARG A 244 17.52 -9.06 -11.92
N ALA A 245 16.22 -9.08 -11.71
CA ALA A 245 15.31 -8.19 -12.44
C ALA A 245 15.59 -6.71 -12.14
N ALA A 246 15.85 -6.35 -10.88
CA ALA A 246 16.23 -4.99 -10.50
C ALA A 246 17.53 -4.56 -11.20
N ILE A 247 18.51 -5.45 -11.31
CA ILE A 247 19.77 -5.18 -12.03
C ILE A 247 19.50 -4.97 -13.54
N SER A 248 18.66 -5.80 -14.16
CA SER A 248 18.27 -5.62 -15.57
C SER A 248 17.58 -4.27 -15.78
N TRP A 249 16.73 -3.87 -14.83
CA TRP A 249 16.05 -2.58 -14.82
C TRP A 249 17.03 -1.40 -14.71
N ASP A 250 17.97 -1.47 -13.78
CA ASP A 250 19.01 -0.44 -13.59
C ASP A 250 19.90 -0.30 -14.84
N ASN A 251 20.07 -1.38 -15.61
CA ASN A 251 20.80 -1.39 -16.88
C ASN A 251 19.93 -0.96 -18.09
N GLY A 252 18.66 -0.62 -17.89
CA GLY A 252 17.76 -0.22 -18.96
C GLY A 252 17.11 -1.37 -19.74
N ASN A 253 17.27 -2.63 -19.34
CA ASN A 253 16.75 -3.80 -20.03
C ASN A 253 15.35 -4.19 -19.51
N VAL A 254 14.32 -3.49 -19.99
CA VAL A 254 12.94 -3.66 -19.51
C VAL A 254 12.38 -5.04 -19.80
N SER A 255 12.56 -5.52 -21.02
CA SER A 255 12.02 -6.83 -21.45
C SER A 255 12.59 -8.00 -20.65
N ASP A 256 13.90 -8.00 -20.39
CA ASP A 256 14.55 -9.01 -19.54
C ASP A 256 14.08 -8.89 -18.10
N GLY A 257 14.04 -7.67 -17.56
CA GLY A 257 13.55 -7.43 -16.20
C GLY A 257 12.12 -7.93 -15.97
N LEU A 258 11.19 -7.65 -16.87
CA LEU A 258 9.80 -8.13 -16.81
C LEU A 258 9.70 -9.65 -16.97
N ALA A 259 10.48 -10.24 -17.88
CA ALA A 259 10.51 -11.70 -18.06
C ALA A 259 10.95 -12.39 -16.76
N VAL A 260 12.02 -11.91 -16.14
CA VAL A 260 12.53 -12.44 -14.88
C VAL A 260 11.54 -12.25 -13.72
N LEU A 261 10.84 -11.12 -13.66
CA LEU A 261 9.80 -10.90 -12.63
C LEU A 261 8.59 -11.83 -12.82
N ARG A 262 8.19 -12.10 -14.07
CA ARG A 262 7.15 -13.09 -14.35
C ARG A 262 7.59 -14.51 -13.96
N ASP A 263 8.87 -14.84 -14.15
CA ASP A 263 9.44 -16.11 -13.68
C ASP A 263 9.43 -16.17 -12.15
N ALA A 264 9.83 -15.10 -11.46
CA ALA A 264 9.80 -15.01 -10.01
C ALA A 264 8.38 -15.17 -9.44
N ALA A 265 7.39 -14.53 -10.07
CA ALA A 265 5.98 -14.64 -9.69
C ALA A 265 5.44 -16.06 -9.87
N ARG A 266 5.77 -16.72 -11.00
CA ARG A 266 5.37 -18.12 -11.28
C ARG A 266 6.04 -19.09 -10.31
N TYR A 267 7.31 -18.90 -10.01
CA TYR A 267 8.05 -19.74 -9.07
C TYR A 267 7.46 -19.62 -7.65
N GLY A 268 7.12 -18.40 -7.23
CA GLY A 268 6.47 -18.16 -5.94
C GLY A 268 5.07 -18.78 -5.82
N ALA A 269 4.25 -18.70 -6.86
CA ALA A 269 2.88 -19.21 -6.85
C ALA A 269 2.77 -20.74 -6.66
N GLY A 270 3.81 -21.51 -7.03
CA GLY A 270 3.82 -22.98 -6.92
C GLY A 270 4.01 -23.52 -5.50
N ILE A 271 4.27 -22.70 -4.50
CA ILE A 271 4.86 -23.20 -3.24
C ILE A 271 4.00 -22.99 -2.00
N SER A 272 3.20 -21.97 -1.87
CA SER A 272 2.21 -21.75 -0.79
C SER A 272 1.56 -20.36 -0.88
N PRO A 273 0.34 -20.17 -0.38
CA PRO A 273 -0.32 -18.87 -0.34
C PRO A 273 0.17 -17.93 0.78
N ASP A 274 1.37 -18.10 1.30
CA ASP A 274 1.93 -17.27 2.37
C ASP A 274 2.20 -15.83 1.92
N ALA A 275 2.06 -14.87 2.84
CA ALA A 275 2.32 -13.45 2.63
C ALA A 275 3.72 -13.14 2.05
N ARG A 276 4.69 -14.05 2.20
CA ARG A 276 6.05 -13.95 1.67
C ARG A 276 6.12 -14.08 0.15
N HIS A 277 5.13 -14.72 -0.49
CA HIS A 277 5.06 -14.91 -1.95
C HIS A 277 4.43 -13.73 -2.69
N VAL A 278 3.89 -12.76 -1.96
CA VAL A 278 3.30 -11.55 -2.54
C VAL A 278 4.35 -10.60 -3.09
N GLN A 279 5.57 -10.62 -2.55
CA GLN A 279 6.60 -9.66 -2.93
C GLN A 279 7.01 -9.70 -4.41
N PRO A 280 7.21 -10.87 -5.08
CA PRO A 280 7.47 -10.90 -6.51
C PRO A 280 6.32 -10.35 -7.35
N LEU A 281 5.07 -10.59 -6.92
CA LEU A 281 3.87 -10.05 -7.57
C LEU A 281 3.80 -8.53 -7.46
N LEU A 282 4.12 -7.98 -6.28
CA LEU A 282 4.20 -6.53 -6.08
C LEU A 282 5.33 -5.90 -6.90
N ALA A 283 6.49 -6.57 -6.98
CA ALA A 283 7.61 -6.12 -7.80
C ALA A 283 7.24 -6.12 -9.31
N LEU A 284 6.56 -7.19 -9.77
CA LEU A 284 6.07 -7.27 -11.14
C LEU A 284 5.02 -6.18 -11.43
N ALA A 285 4.04 -6.02 -10.55
CA ALA A 285 3.01 -4.99 -10.70
C ALA A 285 3.63 -3.57 -10.74
N ALA A 286 4.63 -3.30 -9.89
CA ALA A 286 5.35 -2.03 -9.92
C ALA A 286 6.05 -1.78 -11.26
N ALA A 287 6.80 -2.76 -11.76
CA ALA A 287 7.50 -2.67 -13.03
C ALA A 287 6.53 -2.48 -14.21
N LEU A 288 5.37 -3.14 -14.18
CA LEU A 288 4.31 -2.95 -15.18
C LEU A 288 3.70 -1.53 -15.12
N VAL A 289 3.49 -0.99 -13.92
CA VAL A 289 3.03 0.40 -13.74
C VAL A 289 4.05 1.39 -14.29
N ASP A 290 5.34 1.15 -14.08
CA ASP A 290 6.43 1.98 -14.59
C ASP A 290 6.37 2.10 -16.13
N VAL A 291 6.17 1.00 -16.83
CA VAL A 291 6.09 0.98 -18.30
C VAL A 291 4.67 1.20 -18.85
N ARG A 292 3.70 1.50 -17.97
CA ARG A 292 2.28 1.75 -18.33
C ARG A 292 1.54 0.56 -18.92
N GLN A 293 1.93 -0.67 -18.57
CA GLN A 293 1.14 -1.89 -18.83
C GLN A 293 0.11 -2.06 -17.68
N LEU A 294 -0.84 -1.12 -17.61
CA LEU A 294 -1.71 -0.94 -16.43
C LEU A 294 -2.74 -2.05 -16.27
N ASP A 295 -3.25 -2.62 -17.36
CA ASP A 295 -4.26 -3.68 -17.32
C ASP A 295 -3.70 -4.94 -16.64
N GLU A 296 -2.49 -5.40 -17.04
CA GLU A 296 -1.81 -6.55 -16.42
C GLU A 296 -1.48 -6.25 -14.93
N ALA A 297 -1.07 -5.01 -14.63
CA ALA A 297 -0.82 -4.60 -13.24
C ALA A 297 -2.11 -4.65 -12.39
N GLU A 298 -3.24 -4.16 -12.90
CA GLU A 298 -4.54 -4.22 -12.22
C GLU A 298 -4.99 -5.66 -11.98
N GLU A 299 -4.82 -6.56 -12.94
CA GLU A 299 -5.12 -7.99 -12.79
C GLU A 299 -4.32 -8.63 -11.65
N ILE A 300 -3.00 -8.35 -11.59
CA ILE A 300 -2.15 -8.82 -10.51
C ILE A 300 -2.63 -8.29 -9.15
N LEU A 301 -2.92 -6.99 -9.05
CA LEU A 301 -3.39 -6.40 -7.81
C LEU A 301 -4.74 -6.95 -7.35
N HIS A 302 -5.65 -7.26 -8.28
CA HIS A 302 -6.92 -7.89 -7.98
C HIS A 302 -6.75 -9.33 -7.47
N SER A 303 -5.89 -10.11 -8.13
CA SER A 303 -5.63 -11.50 -7.72
C SER A 303 -4.88 -11.61 -6.39
N THR A 304 -4.12 -10.57 -6.04
CA THR A 304 -3.30 -10.52 -4.82
C THR A 304 -4.09 -9.98 -3.62
N ASP A 305 -5.18 -9.21 -3.85
CA ASP A 305 -5.98 -8.60 -2.77
C ASP A 305 -6.81 -9.65 -2.04
N SER A 306 -6.22 -10.28 -1.05
CA SER A 306 -6.85 -11.27 -0.20
C SER A 306 -6.95 -10.79 1.26
N GLN A 307 -7.91 -11.34 2.02
CA GLN A 307 -8.03 -11.08 3.46
C GLN A 307 -6.74 -11.43 4.23
N ALA A 308 -5.92 -12.34 3.70
CA ALA A 308 -4.65 -12.74 4.29
C ALA A 308 -3.62 -11.60 4.35
N LEU A 309 -3.77 -10.56 3.52
CA LEU A 309 -2.88 -9.40 3.52
C LEU A 309 -3.32 -8.27 4.47
N HIS A 310 -4.51 -8.35 5.05
CA HIS A 310 -4.98 -7.34 5.98
C HIS A 310 -4.09 -7.30 7.24
N GLY A 311 -3.64 -6.08 7.56
CA GLY A 311 -2.80 -5.86 8.74
C GLY A 311 -1.31 -6.15 8.55
N ILE A 312 -0.84 -6.36 7.31
CA ILE A 312 0.59 -6.49 7.01
C ILE A 312 1.08 -5.36 6.08
N PRO A 313 2.39 -5.04 6.10
CA PRO A 313 2.95 -3.95 5.29
C PRO A 313 2.69 -4.06 3.78
N ALA A 314 2.54 -5.27 3.23
CA ALA A 314 2.22 -5.49 1.82
C ALA A 314 0.90 -4.83 1.39
N GLN A 315 -0.08 -4.67 2.29
CA GLN A 315 -1.32 -3.96 2.01
C GLN A 315 -1.09 -2.48 1.67
N ALA A 316 -0.15 -1.83 2.36
CA ALA A 316 0.23 -0.45 2.03
C ALA A 316 0.84 -0.38 0.62
N ALA A 317 1.70 -1.34 0.25
CA ALA A 317 2.27 -1.43 -1.09
C ALA A 317 1.21 -1.58 -2.18
N LEU A 318 0.21 -2.46 -1.98
CA LEU A 318 -0.93 -2.61 -2.90
C LEU A 318 -1.67 -1.29 -3.10
N SER A 319 -1.96 -0.57 -2.01
CA SER A 319 -2.67 0.71 -2.08
C SER A 319 -1.82 1.81 -2.75
N ILE A 320 -0.50 1.82 -2.57
CA ILE A 320 0.42 2.72 -3.30
C ILE A 320 0.38 2.43 -4.80
N LEU A 321 0.45 1.16 -5.21
CA LEU A 321 0.40 0.78 -6.62
C LEU A 321 -0.94 1.15 -7.25
N ARG A 322 -2.07 0.96 -6.55
CA ARG A 322 -3.39 1.44 -7.00
C ARG A 322 -3.40 2.95 -7.18
N ALA A 323 -2.83 3.70 -6.23
CA ALA A 323 -2.73 5.15 -6.35
C ALA A 323 -1.91 5.55 -7.61
N ARG A 324 -0.80 4.88 -7.89
CA ARG A 324 0.04 5.11 -9.08
C ARG A 324 -0.70 4.78 -10.37
N ILE A 325 -1.42 3.67 -10.43
CA ILE A 325 -2.28 3.30 -11.57
C ILE A 325 -3.33 4.39 -11.80
N HIS A 326 -4.01 4.85 -10.76
CA HIS A 326 -5.00 5.92 -10.87
C HIS A 326 -4.36 7.24 -11.34
N VAL A 327 -3.15 7.57 -10.90
CA VAL A 327 -2.39 8.73 -11.42
C VAL A 327 -2.12 8.57 -12.91
N ALA A 328 -1.66 7.39 -13.36
CA ALA A 328 -1.36 7.11 -14.76
C ALA A 328 -2.62 7.15 -15.65
N HIS A 329 -3.78 6.74 -15.14
CA HIS A 329 -5.07 6.90 -15.79
C HIS A 329 -5.64 8.32 -15.73
N GLY A 330 -5.02 9.26 -15.00
CA GLY A 330 -5.52 10.61 -14.80
C GLY A 330 -6.69 10.71 -13.82
N ARG A 331 -6.92 9.71 -12.98
CA ARG A 331 -7.99 9.66 -11.96
C ARG A 331 -7.45 10.18 -10.61
N LEU A 332 -7.12 11.49 -10.55
CA LEU A 332 -6.46 12.05 -9.36
C LEU A 332 -7.31 12.00 -8.07
N ALA A 333 -8.64 11.84 -8.14
CA ALA A 333 -9.49 11.68 -6.97
C ALA A 333 -9.27 10.29 -6.35
N ASP A 334 -9.44 9.24 -7.16
CA ASP A 334 -9.28 7.85 -6.74
C ASP A 334 -7.83 7.59 -6.29
N ALA A 335 -6.85 8.23 -6.96
CA ALA A 335 -5.45 8.17 -6.59
C ALA A 335 -5.20 8.73 -5.18
N ALA A 336 -5.83 9.85 -4.82
CA ALA A 336 -5.69 10.43 -3.49
C ALA A 336 -6.31 9.53 -2.42
N ASP A 337 -7.49 8.95 -2.67
CA ASP A 337 -8.15 8.06 -1.73
C ASP A 337 -7.29 6.81 -1.46
N ALA A 338 -6.77 6.19 -2.51
CA ALA A 338 -5.84 5.06 -2.40
C ALA A 338 -4.54 5.44 -1.67
N GLY A 339 -3.98 6.62 -1.96
CA GLY A 339 -2.77 7.15 -1.32
C GLY A 339 -2.96 7.42 0.17
N HIS A 340 -4.09 7.98 0.59
CA HIS A 340 -4.41 8.20 2.00
C HIS A 340 -4.62 6.87 2.74
N GLY A 341 -5.32 5.90 2.13
CA GLY A 341 -5.46 4.57 2.72
C GLY A 341 -4.11 3.84 2.88
N ALA A 342 -3.19 4.02 1.92
CA ALA A 342 -1.84 3.50 2.02
C ALA A 342 -1.06 4.14 3.18
N LEU A 343 -1.16 5.47 3.33
CA LEU A 343 -0.50 6.21 4.39
C LEU A 343 -1.02 5.81 5.76
N GLU A 344 -2.33 5.73 5.94
CA GLU A 344 -2.97 5.29 7.18
C GLU A 344 -2.51 3.89 7.59
N THR A 345 -2.53 2.95 6.64
CA THR A 345 -2.06 1.57 6.86
C THR A 345 -0.58 1.56 7.25
N ALA A 346 0.27 2.27 6.52
CA ALA A 346 1.71 2.30 6.76
C ALA A 346 2.06 2.92 8.13
N VAL A 347 1.39 4.01 8.50
CA VAL A 347 1.58 4.65 9.82
C VAL A 347 1.10 3.75 10.95
N THR A 348 -0.07 3.15 10.81
CA THR A 348 -0.64 2.24 11.82
C THR A 348 0.27 1.04 12.09
N LEU A 349 0.94 0.54 11.06
CA LEU A 349 1.84 -0.61 11.16
C LEU A 349 3.30 -0.23 11.49
N GLY A 350 3.64 1.06 11.57
CA GLY A 350 5.02 1.51 11.73
C GLY A 350 5.91 1.23 10.50
N ALA A 351 5.30 1.02 9.33
CA ALA A 351 5.98 0.72 8.07
C ALA A 351 6.40 2.02 7.35
N HIS A 352 7.28 2.80 7.98
CA HIS A 352 7.66 4.16 7.56
C HIS A 352 8.19 4.24 6.13
N GLY A 353 8.77 3.16 5.62
CA GLY A 353 9.19 3.09 4.23
C GLY A 353 8.03 3.25 3.24
N TYR A 354 6.93 2.57 3.48
CA TYR A 354 5.72 2.71 2.66
C TYR A 354 5.02 4.04 2.90
N ALA A 355 5.06 4.60 4.13
CA ALA A 355 4.56 5.93 4.42
C ALA A 355 5.27 6.99 3.56
N THR A 356 6.60 6.89 3.42
CA THR A 356 7.40 7.77 2.54
C THR A 356 6.94 7.69 1.08
N ALA A 357 6.72 6.49 0.55
CA ALA A 357 6.23 6.31 -0.83
C ALA A 357 4.82 6.90 -1.01
N ALA A 358 3.91 6.69 -0.04
CA ALA A 358 2.58 7.27 -0.04
C ALA A 358 2.62 8.81 -0.02
N HIS A 359 3.48 9.40 0.80
CA HIS A 359 3.71 10.85 0.82
C HIS A 359 4.19 11.39 -0.53
N CYS A 360 5.08 10.68 -1.24
CA CYS A 360 5.53 11.09 -2.57
C CYS A 360 4.38 11.14 -3.58
N VAL A 361 3.57 10.09 -3.64
CA VAL A 361 2.41 10.03 -4.54
C VAL A 361 1.39 11.12 -4.20
N LEU A 362 1.05 11.29 -2.91
CA LEU A 362 0.12 12.32 -2.45
C LEU A 362 0.64 13.73 -2.72
N GLY A 363 1.95 13.96 -2.57
CA GLY A 363 2.59 15.23 -2.89
C GLY A 363 2.47 15.60 -4.38
N LEU A 364 2.68 14.64 -5.29
CA LEU A 364 2.48 14.84 -6.73
C LEU A 364 1.00 15.10 -7.08
N ILE A 365 0.08 14.37 -6.47
CA ILE A 365 -1.36 14.58 -6.66
C ILE A 365 -1.76 15.99 -6.21
N ALA A 366 -1.30 16.42 -5.03
CA ALA A 366 -1.56 17.74 -4.50
C ALA A 366 -0.99 18.84 -5.42
N LEU A 367 0.23 18.65 -5.93
CA LEU A 367 0.86 19.56 -6.88
C LEU A 367 0.04 19.71 -8.17
N ARG A 368 -0.39 18.61 -8.78
CA ARG A 368 -1.23 18.61 -9.99
C ARG A 368 -2.59 19.26 -9.75
N ARG A 369 -3.19 19.07 -8.58
CA ARG A 369 -4.43 19.73 -8.15
C ARG A 369 -4.25 21.23 -7.86
N GLY A 370 -3.03 21.68 -7.66
CA GLY A 370 -2.68 23.08 -7.34
C GLY A 370 -2.66 23.40 -5.85
N ASP A 371 -2.71 22.40 -4.99
CA ASP A 371 -2.55 22.55 -3.55
C ASP A 371 -1.05 22.47 -3.18
N ARG A 372 -0.37 23.61 -3.31
CA ARG A 372 1.06 23.72 -3.01
C ARG A 372 1.36 23.47 -1.53
N SER A 373 0.44 23.85 -0.64
CA SER A 373 0.61 23.68 0.80
C SER A 373 0.61 22.19 1.17
N ALA A 374 -0.39 21.44 0.68
CA ALA A 374 -0.42 20.00 0.87
C ALA A 374 0.78 19.30 0.24
N ALA A 375 1.20 19.70 -0.96
CA ALA A 375 2.38 19.14 -1.61
C ALA A 375 3.66 19.35 -0.77
N ALA A 376 3.88 20.56 -0.27
CA ALA A 376 5.02 20.88 0.59
C ALA A 376 4.95 20.11 1.93
N HIS A 377 3.75 19.96 2.51
CA HIS A 377 3.55 19.16 3.73
C HIS A 377 3.97 17.70 3.53
N HIS A 378 3.49 17.05 2.47
CA HIS A 378 3.83 15.66 2.18
C HIS A 378 5.34 15.46 1.99
N ILE A 379 6.02 16.38 1.31
CA ILE A 379 7.48 16.29 1.15
C ILE A 379 8.22 16.55 2.47
N ALA A 380 7.74 17.47 3.32
CA ALA A 380 8.31 17.70 4.63
C ALA A 380 8.19 16.50 5.56
N CYS A 381 7.03 15.84 5.59
CA CYS A 381 6.83 14.59 6.33
C CYS A 381 7.81 13.51 5.88
N ARG A 382 8.00 13.35 4.56
CA ARG A 382 8.96 12.39 4.01
C ARG A 382 10.39 12.64 4.47
N THR A 383 10.87 13.89 4.41
CA THR A 383 12.26 14.23 4.79
C THR A 383 12.51 14.14 6.28
N ALA A 384 11.48 14.37 7.10
CA ALA A 384 11.59 14.29 8.55
C ALA A 384 11.69 12.84 9.04
N GLU A 385 11.03 11.90 8.35
CA GLU A 385 10.95 10.50 8.80
C GLU A 385 12.08 9.63 8.24
N MET A 386 12.54 9.85 6.99
CA MET A 386 13.54 8.97 6.37
C MET A 386 14.28 9.60 5.18
N PRO A 387 15.53 10.06 5.33
CA PRO A 387 16.29 10.65 4.21
C PRO A 387 16.73 9.65 3.14
N HIS A 388 16.72 8.33 3.42
CA HIS A 388 17.21 7.29 2.52
C HIS A 388 16.32 6.06 2.55
N PHE A 389 15.21 6.07 1.80
CA PHE A 389 14.44 4.86 1.55
C PHE A 389 14.80 4.26 0.19
N PRO A 390 15.54 3.16 0.16
CA PRO A 390 15.74 2.39 -1.06
C PRO A 390 14.68 1.29 -1.15
N GLY A 391 13.68 1.49 -1.98
CA GLY A 391 12.70 0.47 -2.30
C GLY A 391 12.37 0.49 -3.79
N LEU A 392 11.91 -0.62 -4.31
CA LEU A 392 11.49 -0.78 -5.71
C LEU A 392 10.52 0.30 -6.19
N TYR A 393 9.85 1.00 -5.26
CA TYR A 393 8.81 2.00 -5.55
C TYR A 393 9.25 3.45 -5.39
N ALA A 394 10.39 3.73 -4.73
CA ALA A 394 10.52 5.03 -4.09
C ALA A 394 11.61 5.95 -4.65
N ARG A 395 12.68 5.42 -5.21
CA ARG A 395 13.87 6.25 -5.47
C ARG A 395 13.69 7.23 -6.61
N ALA A 396 13.26 6.76 -7.76
CA ALA A 396 13.09 7.58 -8.94
C ALA A 396 11.95 8.59 -8.77
N GLU A 397 10.81 8.12 -8.31
CA GLU A 397 9.61 8.92 -8.08
C GLU A 397 9.78 9.91 -6.94
N THR A 398 10.47 9.50 -5.87
CA THR A 398 10.77 10.35 -4.73
C THR A 398 11.59 11.57 -5.14
N THR A 399 12.68 11.36 -5.91
CA THR A 399 13.54 12.45 -6.39
C THR A 399 12.80 13.36 -7.36
N PHE A 400 12.02 12.78 -8.25
CA PHE A 400 11.19 13.50 -9.22
C PHE A 400 10.10 14.33 -8.51
N ALA A 401 9.36 13.73 -7.59
CA ALA A 401 8.33 14.41 -6.81
C ALA A 401 8.92 15.57 -6.01
N GLN A 402 10.04 15.34 -5.32
CA GLN A 402 10.72 16.38 -4.56
C GLN A 402 11.16 17.55 -5.45
N ALA A 403 11.78 17.26 -6.59
CA ALA A 403 12.26 18.29 -7.50
C ALA A 403 11.11 19.13 -8.06
N GLN A 404 9.99 18.49 -8.46
CA GLN A 404 8.80 19.21 -8.95
C GLN A 404 8.14 20.08 -7.87
N ILE A 405 8.05 19.58 -6.65
CA ILE A 405 7.46 20.34 -5.54
C ILE A 405 8.38 21.50 -5.14
N SER A 406 9.70 21.27 -5.11
CA SER A 406 10.68 22.35 -4.87
C SER A 406 10.65 23.40 -5.96
N GLU A 407 10.47 23.04 -7.25
CA GLU A 407 10.28 24.02 -8.32
C GLU A 407 9.05 24.91 -8.07
N ALA A 408 7.94 24.29 -7.68
CA ALA A 408 6.68 24.98 -7.46
C ALA A 408 6.68 25.88 -6.20
N HIS A 409 7.48 25.53 -5.18
CA HIS A 409 7.53 26.23 -3.89
C HIS A 409 8.69 27.23 -3.83
N ASP A 410 9.91 26.77 -4.15
CA ASP A 410 11.17 27.50 -3.96
C ASP A 410 11.77 28.02 -5.29
N GLY A 411 11.19 27.63 -6.42
CA GLY A 411 11.59 28.04 -7.75
C GLY A 411 12.64 27.17 -8.42
N LEU A 412 13.00 27.57 -9.65
CA LEU A 412 13.86 26.80 -10.56
C LEU A 412 15.22 26.42 -9.95
N ALA A 413 15.86 27.33 -9.21
CA ALA A 413 17.18 27.08 -8.63
C ALA A 413 17.18 25.92 -7.63
N ALA A 414 16.14 25.81 -6.80
CA ALA A 414 15.98 24.70 -5.86
C ALA A 414 15.81 23.36 -6.60
N ALA A 415 14.96 23.33 -7.64
CA ALA A 415 14.77 22.14 -8.46
C ALA A 415 16.08 21.69 -9.12
N VAL A 416 16.85 22.61 -9.69
CA VAL A 416 18.16 22.32 -10.31
C VAL A 416 19.14 21.72 -9.31
N GLY A 417 19.14 22.19 -8.06
CA GLY A 417 19.96 21.61 -6.99
C GLY A 417 19.67 20.12 -6.76
N HIS A 418 18.40 19.73 -6.79
CA HIS A 418 17.98 18.32 -6.61
C HIS A 418 18.29 17.45 -7.83
N ILE A 419 18.11 17.96 -9.06
CA ILE A 419 18.23 17.12 -10.27
C ILE A 419 19.65 17.02 -10.81
N ARG A 420 20.54 17.96 -10.50
CA ARG A 420 21.91 17.97 -11.07
C ARG A 420 22.68 16.66 -10.81
N PRO A 421 22.72 16.12 -9.58
CA PRO A 421 23.39 14.84 -9.33
C PRO A 421 22.73 13.69 -10.11
N VAL A 422 21.40 13.68 -10.16
CA VAL A 422 20.62 12.64 -10.85
C VAL A 422 20.90 12.67 -12.35
N CYS A 423 20.87 13.85 -12.97
CA CYS A 423 21.15 13.99 -14.39
C CYS A 423 22.58 13.59 -14.78
N ALA A 424 23.54 13.77 -13.88
CA ALA A 424 24.93 13.35 -14.11
C ALA A 424 25.07 11.80 -14.15
N ASP A 425 24.25 11.10 -13.41
CA ASP A 425 24.27 9.62 -13.33
C ASP A 425 23.35 8.93 -14.35
N LEU A 426 22.37 9.64 -14.94
CA LEU A 426 21.39 9.07 -15.86
C LEU A 426 21.97 8.18 -16.98
N PRO A 427 23.09 8.53 -17.64
CA PRO A 427 23.65 7.66 -18.68
C PRO A 427 24.13 6.31 -18.20
N ARG A 428 24.39 6.17 -16.88
CA ARG A 428 24.85 4.94 -16.25
C ARG A 428 23.75 4.21 -15.49
N ALA A 429 22.76 4.95 -15.02
CA ALA A 429 21.66 4.43 -14.20
C ALA A 429 20.34 5.11 -14.63
N PRO A 430 19.77 4.67 -15.78
CA PRO A 430 18.58 5.31 -16.35
C PRO A 430 17.27 4.99 -15.61
N GLY A 431 17.32 4.30 -14.48
CA GLY A 431 16.16 3.82 -13.73
C GLY A 431 15.10 4.88 -13.44
N LEU A 432 15.51 6.17 -13.25
CA LEU A 432 14.55 7.27 -13.11
C LEU A 432 13.64 7.43 -14.33
N LEU A 433 14.19 7.32 -15.53
CA LEU A 433 13.42 7.51 -16.76
C LEU A 433 12.55 6.29 -17.10
N LEU A 434 12.86 5.13 -16.55
CA LEU A 434 12.03 3.93 -16.63
C LEU A 434 10.89 3.98 -15.61
N GLY A 435 11.20 4.25 -14.34
CA GLY A 435 10.20 4.31 -13.26
C GLY A 435 9.19 5.44 -13.43
N GLU A 436 9.60 6.55 -14.03
CA GLU A 436 8.73 7.69 -14.33
C GLU A 436 9.05 8.28 -15.71
N PRO A 437 8.50 7.72 -16.79
CA PRO A 437 8.76 8.21 -18.15
C PRO A 437 8.45 9.69 -18.35
N THR A 438 7.49 10.25 -17.60
CA THR A 438 7.14 11.68 -17.68
C THR A 438 8.25 12.59 -17.16
N ALA A 439 9.22 12.06 -16.40
CA ALA A 439 10.33 12.81 -15.86
C ALA A 439 11.27 13.35 -16.95
N ALA A 440 11.46 12.61 -18.05
CA ALA A 440 12.39 13.00 -19.10
C ALA A 440 12.09 14.40 -19.67
N ALA A 441 10.85 14.64 -20.06
CA ALA A 441 10.43 15.94 -20.60
C ALA A 441 10.50 17.07 -19.55
N TRP A 442 10.17 16.76 -18.29
CA TRP A 442 10.26 17.75 -17.21
C TRP A 442 11.73 18.11 -16.92
N LEU A 443 12.63 17.13 -16.85
CA LEU A 443 14.07 17.36 -16.65
C LEU A 443 14.66 18.21 -17.78
N VAL A 444 14.30 17.93 -19.04
CA VAL A 444 14.71 18.71 -20.19
C VAL A 444 14.21 20.15 -20.08
N ARG A 445 12.93 20.37 -19.75
CA ARG A 445 12.37 21.73 -19.56
C ARG A 445 13.10 22.51 -18.46
N THR A 446 13.35 21.87 -17.34
CA THR A 446 14.02 22.47 -16.18
C THR A 446 15.47 22.81 -16.51
N ALA A 447 16.20 21.92 -17.19
CA ALA A 447 17.57 22.18 -17.64
C ALA A 447 17.65 23.32 -18.67
N LEU A 448 16.76 23.34 -19.67
CA LEU A 448 16.69 24.45 -20.66
C LEU A 448 16.33 25.78 -20.01
N ALA A 449 15.40 25.77 -19.03
CA ALA A 449 15.04 26.99 -18.29
C ALA A 449 16.20 27.51 -17.43
N ALA A 450 17.08 26.61 -16.95
CA ALA A 450 18.31 26.96 -16.24
C ALA A 450 19.48 27.35 -17.16
N GLY A 451 19.31 27.30 -18.50
CA GLY A 451 20.35 27.54 -19.48
C GLY A 451 21.34 26.42 -19.69
N ASP A 452 21.09 25.21 -19.11
CA ASP A 452 21.99 24.05 -19.22
C ASP A 452 21.57 23.14 -20.38
N VAL A 453 21.93 23.53 -21.59
CA VAL A 453 21.65 22.78 -22.84
C VAL A 453 22.35 21.41 -22.85
N ASN A 454 23.52 21.32 -22.20
CA ASN A 454 24.27 20.04 -22.14
C ASN A 454 23.53 18.98 -21.34
N VAL A 455 23.02 19.35 -20.16
CA VAL A 455 22.19 18.46 -19.34
C VAL A 455 20.90 18.09 -20.06
N ALA A 456 20.21 19.07 -20.66
CA ALA A 456 19.00 18.80 -21.45
C ALA A 456 19.27 17.79 -22.57
N GLY A 457 20.35 17.99 -23.33
CA GLY A 457 20.78 17.08 -24.40
C GLY A 457 21.17 15.68 -23.88
N ALA A 458 21.82 15.59 -22.72
CA ALA A 458 22.18 14.31 -22.13
C ALA A 458 20.93 13.50 -21.72
N VAL A 459 19.95 14.15 -21.05
CA VAL A 459 18.67 13.51 -20.69
C VAL A 459 17.93 13.02 -21.92
N ALA A 460 17.82 13.85 -22.97
CA ALA A 460 17.11 13.47 -24.19
C ALA A 460 17.78 12.29 -24.91
N ARG A 461 19.12 12.25 -24.99
CA ARG A 461 19.86 11.11 -25.56
C ARG A 461 19.68 9.84 -24.74
N THR A 462 19.71 9.93 -23.40
CA THR A 462 19.44 8.75 -22.55
C THR A 462 18.04 8.23 -22.78
N ALA A 463 17.03 9.10 -22.88
CA ALA A 463 15.67 8.67 -23.21
C ALA A 463 15.56 8.03 -24.61
N GLU A 464 16.29 8.54 -25.61
CA GLU A 464 16.36 7.98 -26.97
C GLU A 464 17.02 6.60 -26.96
N THR A 465 18.13 6.41 -26.24
CA THR A 465 18.78 5.12 -26.07
C THR A 465 17.83 4.11 -25.45
N LEU A 466 17.16 4.50 -24.33
CA LEU A 466 16.16 3.62 -23.68
C LEU A 466 15.03 3.22 -24.64
N ALA A 467 14.53 4.14 -25.45
CA ALA A 467 13.47 3.84 -26.42
C ALA A 467 13.97 2.91 -27.53
N SER A 468 15.21 3.07 -27.98
CA SER A 468 15.83 2.22 -29.01
C SER A 468 16.08 0.81 -28.49
N ASP A 469 16.53 0.68 -27.24
CA ASP A 469 16.85 -0.60 -26.60
C ASP A 469 15.58 -1.36 -26.16
N ASN A 470 14.45 -0.64 -26.02
CA ASN A 470 13.18 -1.20 -25.57
C ASN A 470 12.05 -0.92 -26.56
N PRO A 471 12.11 -1.44 -27.80
CA PRO A 471 11.04 -1.31 -28.76
C PRO A 471 9.79 -2.06 -28.26
N GLY A 472 8.62 -1.47 -28.35
CA GLY A 472 7.37 -2.06 -27.88
C GLY A 472 6.82 -1.48 -26.57
N TYR A 473 7.52 -0.49 -25.98
CA TYR A 473 7.02 0.25 -24.81
C TYR A 473 6.65 1.68 -25.20
N PRO A 474 5.37 1.97 -25.53
CA PRO A 474 4.93 3.28 -26.04
C PRO A 474 5.22 4.44 -25.08
N ALA A 475 5.18 4.19 -23.77
CA ALA A 475 5.48 5.22 -22.77
C ALA A 475 6.93 5.72 -22.87
N ILE A 476 7.88 4.80 -23.07
CA ILE A 476 9.32 5.11 -23.19
C ILE A 476 9.57 5.83 -24.52
N ALA A 477 9.00 5.32 -25.63
CA ALA A 477 9.12 5.92 -26.94
C ALA A 477 8.56 7.36 -26.98
N ALA A 478 7.38 7.58 -26.39
CA ALA A 478 6.76 8.90 -26.31
C ALA A 478 7.56 9.87 -25.42
N ALA A 479 8.14 9.38 -24.33
CA ALA A 479 9.02 10.20 -23.46
C ALA A 479 10.29 10.65 -24.21
N ALA A 480 10.89 9.77 -25.02
CA ALA A 480 12.03 10.10 -25.88
C ALA A 480 11.65 11.13 -26.94
N ALA A 481 10.56 10.90 -27.69
CA ALA A 481 10.06 11.85 -28.69
C ALA A 481 9.77 13.23 -28.05
N HIS A 482 9.16 13.27 -26.88
CA HIS A 482 8.88 14.51 -26.13
C HIS A 482 10.17 15.26 -25.79
N SER A 483 11.15 14.56 -25.20
CA SER A 483 12.43 15.14 -24.77
C SER A 483 13.26 15.67 -25.95
N LEU A 484 13.36 14.88 -27.04
CA LEU A 484 14.05 15.27 -28.26
C LEU A 484 13.36 16.45 -28.95
N GLY A 485 12.00 16.43 -28.97
CA GLY A 485 11.21 17.53 -29.51
C GLY A 485 11.43 18.85 -28.77
N LEU A 486 11.63 18.80 -27.45
CA LEU A 486 11.96 19.98 -26.65
C LEU A 486 13.37 20.51 -26.94
N VAL A 487 14.38 19.65 -26.97
CA VAL A 487 15.78 20.02 -27.23
C VAL A 487 15.95 20.55 -28.66
N GLY A 488 15.41 19.82 -29.64
CA GLY A 488 15.51 20.17 -31.08
C GLY A 488 14.51 21.24 -31.52
N GLN A 489 13.59 21.67 -30.67
CA GLN A 489 12.47 22.54 -31.04
C GLN A 489 11.70 21.98 -32.26
N ASP A 490 11.51 20.65 -32.29
CA ASP A 490 10.90 19.90 -33.38
C ASP A 490 9.40 19.68 -33.14
N PRO A 491 8.53 20.37 -33.93
CA PRO A 491 7.07 20.21 -33.76
C PRO A 491 6.58 18.82 -34.13
N ALA A 492 7.25 18.08 -35.04
CA ALA A 492 6.83 16.75 -35.43
C ALA A 492 7.00 15.75 -34.27
N ARG A 493 8.15 15.77 -33.61
CA ARG A 493 8.41 14.94 -32.43
C ARG A 493 7.49 15.29 -31.24
N LEU A 494 7.21 16.56 -30.99
CA LEU A 494 6.25 16.98 -29.97
C LEU A 494 4.82 16.52 -30.30
N ALA A 495 4.43 16.58 -31.58
CA ALA A 495 3.12 16.07 -32.03
C ALA A 495 3.03 14.55 -31.89
N GLU A 496 4.09 13.83 -32.22
CA GLU A 496 4.21 12.39 -32.00
C GLU A 496 4.02 12.05 -30.52
N ALA A 497 4.74 12.71 -29.62
CA ALA A 497 4.59 12.52 -28.19
C ALA A 497 3.16 12.82 -27.71
N ALA A 498 2.55 13.92 -28.16
CA ALA A 498 1.16 14.27 -27.83
C ALA A 498 0.13 13.26 -28.35
N ALA A 499 0.44 12.53 -29.41
CA ALA A 499 -0.42 11.47 -29.94
C ALA A 499 -0.23 10.12 -29.22
N GLN A 500 1.02 9.74 -28.96
CA GLN A 500 1.39 8.39 -28.55
C GLN A 500 1.51 8.15 -27.04
N HIS A 501 1.65 9.20 -26.21
CA HIS A 501 1.73 9.01 -24.76
C HIS A 501 0.51 8.24 -24.25
N PRO A 502 0.68 7.10 -23.54
CA PRO A 502 -0.44 6.38 -22.94
C PRO A 502 -1.05 7.12 -21.73
N ASP A 503 -0.22 7.88 -21.00
CA ASP A 503 -0.62 8.67 -19.85
C ASP A 503 -1.33 9.98 -20.31
N PRO A 504 -2.62 10.19 -19.95
CA PRO A 504 -3.39 11.37 -20.39
C PRO A 504 -2.80 12.71 -19.94
N TRP A 505 -2.15 12.74 -18.76
CA TRP A 505 -1.48 13.95 -18.27
C TRP A 505 -0.24 14.24 -19.12
N ALA A 506 0.58 13.23 -19.41
CA ALA A 506 1.78 13.37 -20.24
C ALA A 506 1.44 13.77 -21.69
N LYS A 507 0.38 13.20 -22.25
CA LYS A 507 -0.19 13.60 -23.54
C LYS A 507 -0.52 15.09 -23.57
N SER A 508 -1.16 15.58 -22.50
CA SER A 508 -1.51 17.00 -22.35
C SER A 508 -0.27 17.88 -22.18
N SER A 509 0.76 17.38 -21.49
CA SER A 509 2.05 18.05 -21.31
C SER A 509 2.78 18.23 -22.64
N ALA A 510 2.81 17.21 -23.50
CA ALA A 510 3.41 17.29 -24.83
C ALA A 510 2.63 18.28 -25.74
N ALA A 511 1.31 18.26 -25.68
CA ALA A 511 0.47 19.22 -26.41
C ALA A 511 0.68 20.68 -25.91
N GLU A 512 0.89 20.89 -24.61
CA GLU A 512 1.23 22.20 -24.05
C GLU A 512 2.57 22.72 -24.60
N ASP A 513 3.59 21.85 -24.63
CA ASP A 513 4.92 22.22 -25.13
C ASP A 513 4.90 22.52 -26.64
N LEU A 514 4.15 21.73 -27.40
CA LEU A 514 3.92 21.96 -28.83
C LEU A 514 3.22 23.31 -29.06
N GLY A 515 2.19 23.63 -28.29
CA GLY A 515 1.51 24.92 -28.34
C GLY A 515 2.45 26.07 -27.92
N GLY A 516 3.33 25.87 -26.97
CA GLY A 516 4.37 26.81 -26.58
C GLY A 516 5.40 27.03 -27.69
N LEU A 517 5.79 25.97 -28.41
CA LEU A 517 6.69 26.06 -29.55
C LEU A 517 6.09 26.90 -30.68
N TYR A 518 4.83 26.63 -31.06
CA TYR A 518 4.14 27.44 -32.08
C TYR A 518 3.92 28.90 -31.64
N THR A 519 3.78 29.14 -30.34
CA THR A 519 3.75 30.54 -29.82
C THR A 519 5.06 31.26 -30.09
N ARG A 520 6.21 30.59 -29.88
CA ARG A 520 7.55 31.18 -30.19
C ARG A 520 7.78 31.34 -31.69
N GLN A 521 7.20 30.48 -32.51
CA GLN A 521 7.26 30.54 -33.97
C GLN A 521 6.27 31.56 -34.58
N ALA A 522 5.54 32.30 -33.74
CA ALA A 522 4.53 33.26 -34.16
C ALA A 522 3.38 32.67 -35.02
N ASP A 523 3.03 31.39 -34.76
CA ASP A 523 1.84 30.74 -35.32
C ASP A 523 0.72 30.62 -34.28
N PRO A 524 -0.08 31.67 -34.07
CA PRO A 524 -1.09 31.67 -33.02
C PRO A 524 -2.23 30.67 -33.29
N LYS A 525 -2.52 30.32 -34.54
CA LYS A 525 -3.57 29.37 -34.87
C LYS A 525 -3.24 27.98 -34.37
N ARG A 526 -2.04 27.46 -34.69
CA ARG A 526 -1.57 26.16 -34.20
C ARG A 526 -1.32 26.19 -32.70
N ALA A 527 -0.77 27.28 -32.16
CA ALA A 527 -0.58 27.45 -30.73
C ALA A 527 -1.90 27.32 -29.95
N ILE A 528 -2.97 28.03 -30.36
CA ILE A 528 -4.28 27.98 -29.72
C ILE A 528 -4.89 26.58 -29.83
N HIS A 529 -4.74 25.91 -30.98
CA HIS A 529 -5.24 24.55 -31.17
C HIS A 529 -4.62 23.58 -30.14
N HIS A 530 -3.31 23.48 -30.05
CA HIS A 530 -2.63 22.55 -29.15
C HIS A 530 -2.76 22.92 -27.67
N LEU A 531 -2.74 24.21 -27.32
CA LEU A 531 -3.03 24.65 -25.96
C LEU A 531 -4.49 24.35 -25.55
N THR A 532 -5.44 24.36 -26.50
CA THR A 532 -6.81 23.95 -26.23
C THR A 532 -6.92 22.45 -25.97
N GLN A 533 -6.19 21.62 -26.72
CA GLN A 533 -6.09 20.18 -26.45
C GLN A 533 -5.46 19.93 -25.07
N ALA A 534 -4.37 20.60 -24.75
CA ALA A 534 -3.69 20.47 -23.45
C ALA A 534 -4.62 20.82 -22.27
N ILE A 535 -5.34 21.94 -22.31
CA ILE A 535 -6.23 22.32 -21.21
C ILE A 535 -7.41 21.35 -21.04
N GLN A 536 -7.95 20.81 -22.15
CA GLN A 536 -9.01 19.80 -22.09
C GLN A 536 -8.51 18.52 -21.41
N GLY A 537 -7.34 18.02 -21.79
CA GLY A 537 -6.76 16.83 -21.17
C GLY A 537 -6.43 17.04 -19.68
N TYR A 538 -5.86 18.18 -19.30
CA TYR A 538 -5.62 18.49 -17.89
C TYR A 538 -6.91 18.62 -17.07
N GLN A 539 -7.98 19.12 -17.66
CA GLN A 539 -9.30 19.19 -17.00
C GLN A 539 -9.90 17.79 -16.79
N LEU A 540 -9.76 16.91 -17.77
CA LEU A 540 -10.22 15.51 -17.67
C LEU A 540 -9.48 14.74 -16.57
N THR A 541 -8.18 14.99 -16.41
CA THR A 541 -7.37 14.35 -15.36
C THR A 541 -7.48 15.02 -14.00
N GLY A 542 -8.16 16.15 -13.88
CA GLY A 542 -8.24 16.92 -12.62
C GLY A 542 -6.96 17.72 -12.29
N ALA A 543 -6.02 17.87 -13.24
CA ALA A 543 -4.79 18.63 -13.09
C ALA A 543 -5.05 20.15 -13.18
N ALA A 544 -5.65 20.69 -12.12
CA ALA A 544 -6.15 22.06 -12.08
C ALA A 544 -5.03 23.12 -12.18
N ALA A 545 -3.85 22.84 -11.61
CA ALA A 545 -2.69 23.72 -11.69
C ALA A 545 -2.21 23.89 -13.13
N ASP A 546 -2.08 22.77 -13.85
CA ASP A 546 -1.63 22.76 -15.24
C ASP A 546 -2.67 23.41 -16.14
N ALA A 547 -3.94 23.09 -15.96
CA ALA A 547 -5.04 23.74 -16.67
C ALA A 547 -5.06 25.27 -16.45
N ALA A 548 -4.78 25.74 -15.24
CA ALA A 548 -4.69 27.17 -14.94
C ALA A 548 -3.49 27.82 -15.62
N ARG A 549 -2.35 27.14 -15.72
CA ARG A 549 -1.14 27.59 -16.45
C ARG A 549 -1.43 27.76 -17.93
N VAL A 550 -2.02 26.74 -18.56
CA VAL A 550 -2.39 26.80 -19.99
C VAL A 550 -3.44 27.87 -20.26
N ARG A 551 -4.40 28.05 -19.36
CA ARG A 551 -5.42 29.13 -19.48
C ARG A 551 -4.78 30.51 -19.50
N ARG A 552 -3.71 30.75 -18.73
CA ARG A 552 -2.98 32.02 -18.78
C ARG A 552 -2.30 32.25 -20.14
N ARG A 553 -1.67 31.20 -20.72
CA ARG A 553 -1.05 31.25 -22.05
C ARG A 553 -2.09 31.55 -23.15
N LEU A 554 -3.25 30.90 -23.11
CA LEU A 554 -4.34 31.15 -24.06
C LEU A 554 -4.89 32.58 -23.98
N ARG A 555 -4.97 33.16 -22.76
CA ARG A 555 -5.34 34.57 -22.60
C ARG A 555 -4.30 35.55 -23.21
N GLN A 556 -3.02 35.24 -23.08
CA GLN A 556 -1.93 36.00 -23.70
C GLN A 556 -2.03 35.99 -25.23
N LEU A 557 -2.54 34.92 -25.82
CA LEU A 557 -2.83 34.79 -27.25
C LEU A 557 -4.18 35.41 -27.66
N GLY A 558 -4.86 36.14 -26.76
CA GLY A 558 -6.11 36.82 -27.04
C GLY A 558 -7.38 35.98 -26.95
N VAL A 559 -7.27 34.72 -26.54
CA VAL A 559 -8.44 33.82 -26.39
C VAL A 559 -9.22 34.16 -25.14
N ARG A 560 -10.33 34.89 -25.32
CA ARG A 560 -11.30 35.23 -24.24
C ARG A 560 -12.53 34.34 -24.34
N ARG A 561 -12.46 33.09 -23.82
CA ARG A 561 -13.66 32.26 -23.62
C ARG A 561 -14.26 32.55 -22.25
N ARG A 562 -15.52 32.98 -22.21
CA ARG A 562 -16.27 33.30 -20.97
C ARG A 562 -16.59 32.06 -20.13
N HIS A 563 -16.67 30.88 -20.74
CA HIS A 563 -16.89 29.60 -20.08
C HIS A 563 -16.00 28.53 -20.67
N TRP A 564 -14.96 28.14 -19.95
CA TRP A 564 -14.36 26.83 -20.07
C TRP A 564 -15.24 25.93 -19.23
N THR A 565 -16.20 25.25 -19.86
CA THR A 565 -17.08 24.30 -19.17
C THR A 565 -16.20 23.23 -18.54
N PRO A 566 -16.24 23.00 -17.22
CA PRO A 566 -15.74 21.76 -16.67
C PRO A 566 -16.54 20.66 -17.37
N SER A 567 -15.85 19.61 -17.83
CA SER A 567 -16.48 18.45 -18.44
C SER A 567 -17.66 17.98 -17.61
N ALA A 568 -18.80 17.82 -18.28
CA ALA A 568 -20.00 17.27 -17.70
C ALA A 568 -19.69 15.96 -16.98
N HIS A 569 -19.98 15.93 -15.69
CA HIS A 569 -20.52 14.82 -14.89
C HIS A 569 -20.39 15.07 -13.39
N ARG A 570 -20.30 16.31 -12.95
CA ARG A 570 -20.63 16.64 -11.56
C ARG A 570 -21.98 17.34 -11.55
N ARG A 571 -22.98 16.72 -10.96
CA ARG A 571 -24.23 17.40 -10.65
C ARG A 571 -23.88 18.65 -9.86
N GLU A 572 -24.32 19.83 -10.33
CA GLU A 572 -24.00 21.12 -9.71
C GLU A 572 -24.61 21.27 -8.31
N THR A 573 -25.53 20.39 -7.94
CA THR A 573 -26.26 20.36 -6.66
C THR A 573 -26.43 18.93 -6.14
N GLY A 574 -26.56 18.79 -4.83
CA GLY A 574 -26.78 17.52 -4.15
C GLY A 574 -25.50 16.93 -3.53
N TRP A 575 -25.66 15.84 -2.80
CA TRP A 575 -24.58 15.21 -2.02
C TRP A 575 -23.37 14.78 -2.87
N GLU A 576 -23.62 14.30 -4.08
CA GLU A 576 -22.59 13.87 -5.02
C GLU A 576 -21.75 15.03 -5.60
N SER A 577 -22.18 16.27 -5.36
CA SER A 577 -21.45 17.48 -5.74
C SER A 577 -20.40 17.91 -4.71
N LEU A 578 -20.45 17.33 -3.49
CA LEU A 578 -19.53 17.65 -2.42
C LEU A 578 -18.15 17.05 -2.73
N THR A 579 -17.10 17.82 -2.46
CA THR A 579 -15.74 17.30 -2.41
C THR A 579 -15.56 16.45 -1.15
N ASP A 580 -14.54 15.60 -1.11
CA ASP A 580 -14.28 14.74 0.05
C ASP A 580 -14.03 15.55 1.33
N THR A 581 -13.34 16.69 1.22
CA THR A 581 -13.14 17.63 2.33
C THR A 581 -14.46 18.28 2.80
N GLU A 582 -15.33 18.66 1.86
CA GLU A 582 -16.67 19.18 2.18
C GLU A 582 -17.55 18.10 2.80
N ARG A 583 -17.42 16.86 2.33
CA ARG A 583 -18.13 15.69 2.87
C ARG A 583 -17.66 15.35 4.28
N ALA A 584 -16.34 15.29 4.49
CA ALA A 584 -15.76 15.08 5.81
C ALA A 584 -16.20 16.18 6.80
N ALA A 585 -16.12 17.44 6.42
CA ALA A 585 -16.61 18.55 7.23
C ALA A 585 -18.11 18.43 7.55
N SER A 586 -18.93 17.96 6.58
CA SER A 586 -20.37 17.74 6.77
C SER A 586 -20.67 16.64 7.78
N VAL A 587 -19.90 15.55 7.78
CA VAL A 587 -19.99 14.45 8.76
C VAL A 587 -19.66 14.95 10.16
N LEU A 588 -18.60 15.74 10.32
CA LEU A 588 -18.23 16.32 11.61
C LEU A 588 -19.29 17.30 12.13
N VAL A 589 -19.96 18.01 11.23
CA VAL A 589 -21.14 18.84 11.58
C VAL A 589 -22.29 17.98 12.12
N ALA A 590 -22.56 16.84 11.51
CA ALA A 590 -23.62 15.93 11.95
C ALA A 590 -23.29 15.29 13.32
N GLN A 591 -22.02 15.20 13.68
CA GLN A 591 -21.57 14.79 15.01
C GLN A 591 -21.66 15.91 16.07
N GLY A 592 -22.14 17.10 15.68
CA GLY A 592 -22.35 18.22 16.61
C GLY A 592 -21.12 19.12 16.84
N LEU A 593 -20.01 18.91 16.15
CA LEU A 593 -18.77 19.69 16.35
C LEU A 593 -18.93 21.12 15.82
N ASN A 594 -18.43 22.12 16.55
CA ASN A 594 -18.38 23.50 16.08
C ASN A 594 -17.20 23.74 15.13
N ASN A 595 -17.17 24.90 14.43
CA ASN A 595 -16.12 25.18 13.42
C ASN A 595 -14.70 25.15 13.97
N ARG A 596 -14.48 25.48 15.24
CA ARG A 596 -13.17 25.44 15.88
C ARG A 596 -12.73 23.98 16.12
N GLN A 597 -13.63 23.12 16.54
CA GLN A 597 -13.38 21.69 16.74
C GLN A 597 -13.16 20.98 15.39
N ILE A 598 -13.97 21.30 14.38
CA ILE A 598 -13.77 20.79 13.01
C ILE A 598 -12.40 21.23 12.46
N ALA A 599 -12.04 22.51 12.66
CA ALA A 599 -10.76 23.04 12.22
C ALA A 599 -9.57 22.29 12.88
N SER A 600 -9.68 22.02 14.19
CA SER A 600 -8.69 21.24 14.92
C SER A 600 -8.60 19.79 14.41
N GLN A 601 -9.73 19.14 14.15
CA GLN A 601 -9.78 17.73 13.75
C GLN A 601 -9.37 17.52 12.28
N MET A 602 -9.62 18.53 11.42
CA MET A 602 -9.22 18.51 10.01
C MET A 602 -7.86 19.17 9.75
N TYR A 603 -7.18 19.65 10.79
CA TYR A 603 -5.89 20.35 10.70
C TYR A 603 -5.91 21.56 9.74
N VAL A 604 -7.00 22.35 9.75
CA VAL A 604 -7.19 23.54 8.92
C VAL A 604 -7.57 24.76 9.76
N SER A 605 -7.57 25.95 9.14
CA SER A 605 -8.02 27.17 9.83
C SER A 605 -9.55 27.19 10.00
N VAL A 606 -10.04 27.89 11.04
CA VAL A 606 -11.49 28.11 11.26
C VAL A 606 -12.13 28.79 10.05
N ASN A 607 -11.39 29.70 9.39
CA ASN A 607 -11.85 30.37 8.16
C ASN A 607 -12.00 29.40 6.99
N THR A 608 -11.13 28.40 6.91
CA THR A 608 -11.20 27.33 5.90
C THR A 608 -12.45 26.47 6.11
N VAL A 609 -12.75 26.10 7.35
CA VAL A 609 -14.01 25.39 7.68
C VAL A 609 -15.23 26.24 7.34
N ALA A 610 -15.22 27.53 7.65
CA ALA A 610 -16.30 28.44 7.31
C ALA A 610 -16.48 28.56 5.77
N PHE A 611 -15.39 28.51 5.01
CA PHE A 611 -15.46 28.44 3.54
C PHE A 611 -16.11 27.13 3.07
N TYR A 612 -15.69 25.98 3.59
CA TYR A 612 -16.28 24.67 3.25
C TYR A 612 -17.79 24.68 3.57
N MET A 613 -18.19 25.18 4.72
CA MET A 613 -19.61 25.24 5.09
C MET A 613 -20.44 26.08 4.12
N ARG A 614 -19.93 27.23 3.68
CA ARG A 614 -20.63 28.03 2.65
C ARG A 614 -20.79 27.29 1.34
N GLN A 615 -19.78 26.53 0.91
CA GLN A 615 -19.85 25.73 -0.30
C GLN A 615 -20.84 24.57 -0.15
N VAL A 616 -20.79 23.85 0.98
CA VAL A 616 -21.72 22.76 1.30
C VAL A 616 -23.17 23.25 1.31
N PHE A 617 -23.44 24.35 1.99
CA PHE A 617 -24.78 24.93 2.07
C PHE A 617 -25.33 25.29 0.68
N ARG A 618 -24.48 25.88 -0.16
CA ARG A 618 -24.83 26.20 -1.55
C ARG A 618 -25.10 24.96 -2.41
N LYS A 619 -24.22 23.94 -2.30
CA LYS A 619 -24.31 22.71 -3.11
C LYS A 619 -25.48 21.81 -2.70
N LEU A 620 -25.81 21.77 -1.41
CA LEU A 620 -26.93 21.00 -0.87
C LEU A 620 -28.22 21.79 -0.84
N ASN A 621 -28.20 23.10 -1.15
CA ASN A 621 -29.31 24.03 -1.05
C ASN A 621 -29.97 24.00 0.35
N VAL A 622 -29.15 24.08 1.40
CA VAL A 622 -29.59 24.11 2.80
C VAL A 622 -29.25 25.45 3.43
N GLY A 623 -30.18 25.94 4.27
CA GLY A 623 -30.04 27.23 4.93
C GLY A 623 -29.46 27.17 6.33
N SER A 624 -29.36 25.97 6.91
CA SER A 624 -28.91 25.82 8.30
C SER A 624 -28.03 24.59 8.53
N ARG A 625 -27.22 24.66 9.62
CA ARG A 625 -26.38 23.56 10.09
C ARG A 625 -27.22 22.34 10.52
N VAL A 626 -28.43 22.59 11.01
CA VAL A 626 -29.37 21.53 11.44
C VAL A 626 -29.90 20.77 10.23
N GLU A 627 -30.22 21.47 9.15
CA GLU A 627 -30.64 20.84 7.90
C GLU A 627 -29.55 19.99 7.28
N LEU A 628 -28.30 20.47 7.32
CA LEU A 628 -27.12 19.70 6.89
C LEU A 628 -26.98 18.42 7.71
N ALA A 629 -27.02 18.51 9.04
CA ALA A 629 -26.92 17.36 9.93
C ALA A 629 -28.00 16.32 9.64
N ARG A 630 -29.25 16.75 9.39
CA ARG A 630 -30.36 15.87 9.03
C ARG A 630 -30.11 15.11 7.73
N ILE A 631 -29.57 15.77 6.70
CA ILE A 631 -29.24 15.12 5.42
C ILE A 631 -28.16 14.06 5.62
N VAL A 632 -27.11 14.35 6.39
CA VAL A 632 -26.02 13.41 6.68
C VAL A 632 -26.55 12.18 7.42
N ILE A 633 -27.33 12.38 8.49
CA ILE A 633 -27.89 11.30 9.32
C ILE A 633 -28.81 10.40 8.49
N GLN A 634 -29.69 10.97 7.66
CA GLN A 634 -30.58 10.20 6.78
C GLN A 634 -29.85 9.31 5.78
N ARG A 635 -28.62 9.67 5.40
CA ARG A 635 -27.81 8.88 4.45
C ARG A 635 -26.91 7.85 5.12
N THR A 636 -26.60 8.04 6.40
CA THR A 636 -25.77 7.10 7.18
C THR A 636 -26.60 6.02 7.87
N GLN A 637 -27.92 6.14 7.93
CA GLN A 637 -28.80 5.09 8.44
C GLN A 637 -29.11 4.09 7.31
N PRO A 638 -29.00 2.76 7.57
CA PRO A 638 -29.49 1.76 6.62
C PRO A 638 -30.99 1.98 6.40
N PRO A 639 -31.51 1.71 5.18
CA PRO A 639 -32.93 1.87 4.90
C PRO A 639 -33.74 1.02 5.89
N PRO A 640 -34.82 1.56 6.46
CA PRO A 640 -35.71 0.79 7.33
C PRO A 640 -36.27 -0.39 6.56
N ASP A 641 -36.20 -1.58 7.17
CA ASP A 641 -36.84 -2.78 6.67
C ASP A 641 -38.31 -2.46 6.30
N ARG A 642 -38.63 -2.64 5.04
CA ARG A 642 -40.04 -2.55 4.60
C ARG A 642 -40.81 -3.74 5.17
N PRO A 643 -41.78 -3.57 6.04
CA PRO A 643 -42.65 -4.66 6.44
C PRO A 643 -43.56 -5.04 5.27
N GLY A 644 -43.46 -6.30 4.86
CA GLY A 644 -44.53 -7.01 4.15
C GLY A 644 -44.49 -6.97 2.63
N ALA A 645 -43.60 -7.73 2.00
CA ALA A 645 -43.94 -8.34 0.73
C ALA A 645 -44.32 -9.81 1.00
N ARG A 646 -45.63 -10.08 0.99
CA ARG A 646 -46.20 -11.43 0.96
C ARG A 646 -45.58 -12.17 -0.23
N VAL A 647 -44.81 -13.21 0.07
CA VAL A 647 -44.38 -14.20 -0.90
C VAL A 647 -45.63 -15.00 -1.30
N MET A 648 -46.12 -14.81 -2.52
CA MET A 648 -47.06 -15.71 -3.15
C MET A 648 -46.35 -17.02 -3.49
N PRO A 649 -46.90 -18.18 -3.17
CA PRO A 649 -46.32 -19.48 -3.56
C PRO A 649 -46.38 -19.65 -5.07
N GLN A 650 -45.28 -20.02 -5.69
CA GLN A 650 -45.25 -20.48 -7.08
C GLN A 650 -45.93 -21.84 -7.21
N PRO A 651 -46.71 -22.09 -8.28
CA PRO A 651 -47.33 -23.39 -8.50
C PRO A 651 -46.30 -24.41 -8.90
N THR A 652 -46.32 -25.54 -8.22
CA THR A 652 -45.66 -26.80 -8.54
C THR A 652 -45.98 -27.24 -9.96
N ARG A 653 -44.97 -27.39 -10.82
CA ARG A 653 -45.09 -28.14 -12.08
C ARG A 653 -45.05 -29.63 -11.75
N ALA A 654 -46.18 -30.26 -12.03
CA ALA A 654 -46.34 -31.69 -12.06
C ALA A 654 -45.46 -32.32 -13.16
N GLU A 655 -44.90 -33.47 -12.82
CA GLU A 655 -44.30 -34.42 -13.74
C GLU A 655 -45.30 -34.83 -14.84
N SER A 656 -44.86 -34.86 -16.07
CA SER A 656 -45.43 -35.71 -17.10
C SER A 656 -44.29 -36.43 -17.79
N ASP A 657 -44.22 -37.68 -17.42
CA ASP A 657 -43.53 -38.77 -18.07
C ASP A 657 -44.10 -39.02 -19.49
N GLN A 658 -43.28 -39.59 -20.34
CA GLN A 658 -43.57 -40.39 -21.54
C GLN A 658 -43.07 -39.84 -22.89
N ASP A 659 -42.20 -40.69 -23.41
CA ASP A 659 -42.00 -41.12 -24.81
C ASP A 659 -41.38 -40.16 -25.84
N ARG A 660 -40.14 -40.31 -26.07
CA ARG A 660 -39.47 -40.98 -27.25
C ARG A 660 -37.97 -40.60 -27.33
#